data_5f59e363c4d44eba10cb4ce868e9eae3
#
_entry.id   5f59e363c4d44eba10cb4ce868e9eae3
#
_cell.length_a   1.000
_cell.length_b   1.000
_cell.length_c   1.000
_cell.angle_alpha   90.00
_cell.angle_beta   90.00
_cell.angle_gamma   90.00
#
_symmetry.space_group_name_H-M   'P 1'
#
loop_
_entity.id
_entity.type
_entity.pdbx_description
1 polymer ?
#
loop_
_entity_poly.entity_id
_entity_poly.type
_entity_poly.pdbx_seq_one_letter_code
_entity_poly.pdbx_strand_id
1 'polypeptide(L)'
;MDALDIKLNDAFPGKVVRKDLLHEIKRAVNVPSFVLEFLLSRYCASEDPEEIEEGKKAVLQTIEKCYVRPDESNKAQAIVEQKKRHKFIDKIHVKYVEREKRYWAEMENFASKRIAINPNFYQQNEKLLESGIWAEVTLAYNEVEEDDYAFFIEDLRPIQIAHFDEQKFFRGREKFTTDEWIDVLIRSIGIDPDWLKERSRKLKGDRNGRRLKFHILSRFLPLIQSNYNSIELGGRSTGKSYFYSEFSPYSTLLSGGQASTATLLYNNQRKQVGAVGFWDNVAFDEVAKMKIKDADTIQIMKDYMANGRFSRGREVTGYASFSFVGNFDLNIPRIVNSYDHDLLVTLPEAFDLAVIDRIYNYIPGWEIPKIDDSAYNNNFGLITDYLSEALHYLFVHDSDYVGIVNARLKKGDNIEGRDNRALQKTISGFIKLLYPTGQPTDEEFDEIVEYAIEGRRRVKEQLNKRKPDEEYANINMSYINAKGEKVVVYCPESKYSEATQNPRKADGCTIPTEEESNEVNASTDNIACDISTEVKITKEPKDDIIPQGPQPKSLDIRHGDTGYSYDNLFAEYLDGAKNIELQEPYLSNIYQLQNLTRFAEMIVKLGTCKKFSLTTKTCESIEDTQRLQTALEQLKAALADMGVEFEYTFSDLIHARFIQSDNGWNISLDRGLHIYQAPAQPKNYFLMGSYDLELRPCKETKIIYTRTKE
;
A
#
# COMPACT_ATOMS: atom_id res chain seq x y z
N MET A 1 6.32 -11.36 33.78
CA MET A 1 6.82 -12.22 32.65
C MET A 1 5.91 -13.43 32.47
N ASP A 2 5.53 -13.75 31.21
CA ASP A 2 4.86 -15.01 30.89
C ASP A 2 5.89 -16.13 30.58
N ALA A 3 5.41 -17.35 30.32
CA ALA A 3 6.30 -18.49 30.03
C ALA A 3 7.14 -18.29 28.76
N LEU A 4 6.61 -17.58 27.75
CA LEU A 4 7.31 -17.27 26.51
C LEU A 4 8.41 -16.23 26.74
N ASP A 5 8.19 -15.25 27.64
CA ASP A 5 9.21 -14.26 28.01
C ASP A 5 10.42 -14.91 28.69
N ILE A 6 10.18 -15.85 29.64
CA ILE A 6 11.26 -16.58 30.31
C ILE A 6 12.07 -17.38 29.28
N LYS A 7 11.40 -18.09 28.42
CA LYS A 7 12.00 -18.90 27.34
C LYS A 7 12.78 -18.03 26.35
N LEU A 8 12.25 -16.84 26.01
CA LEU A 8 12.88 -15.90 25.09
C LEU A 8 14.16 -15.32 25.68
N ASN A 9 14.15 -14.92 26.97
CA ASN A 9 15.33 -14.43 27.66
C ASN A 9 16.42 -15.50 27.78
N ASP A 10 16.06 -16.77 28.05
CA ASP A 10 17.00 -17.88 28.08
C ASP A 10 17.58 -18.22 26.68
N ALA A 11 16.77 -18.13 25.64
CA ALA A 11 17.22 -18.42 24.30
C ALA A 11 18.12 -17.33 23.72
N PHE A 12 17.85 -16.06 24.03
CA PHE A 12 18.49 -14.89 23.45
C PHE A 12 18.96 -13.88 24.53
N PRO A 13 19.89 -14.27 25.43
CA PRO A 13 20.31 -13.41 26.51
C PRO A 13 20.89 -12.09 26.01
N GLY A 14 20.39 -10.98 26.54
CA GLY A 14 20.80 -9.62 26.16
C GLY A 14 20.37 -9.20 24.74
N LYS A 15 19.44 -9.93 24.09
CA LYS A 15 18.90 -9.60 22.76
C LYS A 15 17.39 -9.38 22.81
N VAL A 16 16.83 -9.18 23.98
CA VAL A 16 15.40 -8.98 24.21
C VAL A 16 15.15 -7.64 24.88
N VAL A 17 13.96 -7.09 24.65
CA VAL A 17 13.54 -5.79 25.20
C VAL A 17 12.04 -5.80 25.49
N ARG A 18 11.63 -5.02 26.48
CA ARG A 18 10.23 -4.77 26.82
C ARG A 18 9.61 -3.82 25.79
N LYS A 19 8.64 -4.32 25.04
CA LYS A 19 8.00 -3.55 23.94
C LYS A 19 6.96 -2.53 24.43
N ASP A 20 6.37 -2.74 25.60
CA ASP A 20 5.48 -1.76 26.25
C ASP A 20 6.20 -0.44 26.53
N LEU A 21 7.39 -0.50 27.08
CA LEU A 21 8.20 0.69 27.40
C LEU A 21 8.65 1.44 26.14
N LEU A 22 8.94 0.72 25.05
CA LEU A 22 9.28 1.34 23.78
C LEU A 22 8.14 2.25 23.29
N HIS A 23 6.92 1.74 23.32
CA HIS A 23 5.75 2.48 22.84
C HIS A 23 5.49 3.74 23.66
N GLU A 24 5.62 3.63 24.99
CA GLU A 24 5.46 4.75 25.91
C GLU A 24 6.48 5.87 25.64
N ILE A 25 7.78 5.54 25.53
CA ILE A 25 8.85 6.52 25.31
C ILE A 25 8.80 7.10 23.89
N LYS A 26 8.48 6.31 22.89
CA LYS A 26 8.38 6.78 21.49
C LYS A 26 7.34 7.90 21.29
N ARG A 27 6.29 7.95 22.13
CA ARG A 27 5.34 9.07 22.14
C ARG A 27 5.94 10.40 22.60
N ALA A 28 6.98 10.35 23.41
CA ALA A 28 7.62 11.53 23.99
C ALA A 28 8.81 12.05 23.16
N VAL A 29 9.44 11.21 22.34
CA VAL A 29 10.67 11.53 21.63
C VAL A 29 10.67 11.03 20.18
N ASN A 30 11.23 11.82 19.27
CA ASN A 30 11.38 11.45 17.85
C ASN A 30 12.80 10.92 17.59
N VAL A 31 13.02 9.66 17.99
CA VAL A 31 14.32 8.95 17.86
C VAL A 31 14.02 7.60 17.19
N PRO A 32 14.91 7.06 16.34
CA PRO A 32 14.70 5.73 15.74
C PRO A 32 14.42 4.65 16.77
N SER A 33 13.48 3.75 16.48
CA SER A 33 12.99 2.75 17.43
C SER A 33 14.11 1.84 17.97
N PHE A 34 15.04 1.42 17.13
CA PHE A 34 16.15 0.56 17.54
C PHE A 34 17.16 1.26 18.51
N VAL A 35 17.31 2.60 18.39
CA VAL A 35 18.11 3.38 19.35
C VAL A 35 17.44 3.38 20.72
N LEU A 36 16.11 3.56 20.74
CA LEU A 36 15.33 3.48 21.99
C LEU A 36 15.40 2.09 22.61
N GLU A 37 15.27 1.05 21.81
CA GLU A 37 15.36 -0.34 22.28
C GLU A 37 16.74 -0.66 22.89
N PHE A 38 17.82 -0.16 22.28
CA PHE A 38 19.16 -0.29 22.83
C PHE A 38 19.26 0.39 24.20
N LEU A 39 18.76 1.61 24.34
CA LEU A 39 18.77 2.32 25.61
C LEU A 39 17.88 1.64 26.66
N LEU A 40 16.68 1.19 26.26
CA LEU A 40 15.77 0.45 27.14
C LEU A 40 16.35 -0.87 27.60
N SER A 41 17.01 -1.63 26.74
CA SER A 41 17.66 -2.89 27.11
C SER A 41 18.80 -2.67 28.12
N ARG A 42 19.41 -1.48 28.11
CA ARG A 42 20.51 -1.11 29.01
C ARG A 42 20.03 -0.59 30.36
N TYR A 43 18.95 0.22 30.35
CA TYR A 43 18.51 0.92 31.59
C TYR A 43 17.25 0.34 32.21
N CYS A 44 16.46 -0.46 31.48
CA CYS A 44 15.18 -1.01 31.91
C CYS A 44 15.16 -2.54 31.85
N ALA A 45 16.25 -3.19 32.18
CA ALA A 45 16.34 -4.65 32.17
C ALA A 45 15.71 -5.31 33.41
N SER A 46 15.41 -4.55 34.48
CA SER A 46 14.78 -5.03 35.71
C SER A 46 13.27 -5.27 35.54
N GLU A 47 12.71 -6.06 36.47
CA GLU A 47 11.25 -6.25 36.63
C GLU A 47 10.67 -5.35 37.71
N ASP A 48 11.51 -4.72 38.53
CA ASP A 48 11.09 -3.83 39.61
C ASP A 48 10.50 -2.54 39.04
N PRO A 49 9.25 -2.18 39.38
CA PRO A 49 8.61 -0.98 38.88
C PRO A 49 9.36 0.33 39.18
N GLU A 50 10.02 0.41 40.35
CA GLU A 50 10.79 1.60 40.75
C GLU A 50 12.06 1.72 39.90
N GLU A 51 12.79 0.63 39.69
CA GLU A 51 13.97 0.59 38.81
C GLU A 51 13.63 0.86 37.35
N ILE A 52 12.46 0.41 36.87
CA ILE A 52 11.96 0.70 35.53
C ILE A 52 11.69 2.20 35.37
N GLU A 53 11.04 2.85 36.33
CA GLU A 53 10.77 4.29 36.30
C GLU A 53 12.06 5.12 36.34
N GLU A 54 13.05 4.71 37.13
CA GLU A 54 14.38 5.32 37.11
C GLU A 54 15.07 5.11 35.76
N GLY A 55 14.99 3.89 35.22
CA GLY A 55 15.51 3.56 33.88
C GLY A 55 14.91 4.40 32.79
N LYS A 56 13.58 4.59 32.76
CA LYS A 56 12.91 5.48 31.79
C LYS A 56 13.42 6.92 31.86
N LYS A 57 13.58 7.44 33.10
CA LYS A 57 14.18 8.78 33.30
C LYS A 57 15.61 8.84 32.78
N ALA A 58 16.42 7.81 32.99
CA ALA A 58 17.79 7.74 32.47
C ALA A 58 17.82 7.68 30.93
N VAL A 59 16.91 6.94 30.29
CA VAL A 59 16.76 6.92 28.83
C VAL A 59 16.46 8.32 28.29
N LEU A 60 15.44 9.00 28.82
CA LEU A 60 15.06 10.35 28.40
C LEU A 60 16.21 11.36 28.60
N GLN A 61 16.90 11.31 29.73
CA GLN A 61 18.05 12.18 29.97
C GLN A 61 19.22 11.89 29.03
N THR A 62 19.44 10.61 28.69
CA THR A 62 20.50 10.23 27.75
C THR A 62 20.18 10.76 26.34
N ILE A 63 18.93 10.67 25.92
CA ILE A 63 18.47 11.22 24.64
C ILE A 63 18.65 12.75 24.63
N GLU A 64 18.16 13.44 25.65
CA GLU A 64 18.26 14.89 25.75
C GLU A 64 19.71 15.40 25.69
N LYS A 65 20.65 14.67 26.32
CA LYS A 65 22.05 15.08 26.39
C LYS A 65 22.91 14.64 25.22
N CYS A 66 22.60 13.49 24.63
CA CYS A 66 23.50 12.83 23.67
C CYS A 66 22.93 12.73 22.24
N TYR A 67 21.60 12.71 22.06
CA TYR A 67 21.03 12.59 20.72
C TYR A 67 21.13 13.94 19.99
N VAL A 68 21.75 13.91 18.81
CA VAL A 68 21.84 15.11 17.95
C VAL A 68 20.62 15.18 17.05
N ARG A 69 19.87 16.26 17.10
CA ARG A 69 18.78 16.51 16.15
C ARG A 69 19.32 17.10 14.85
N PRO A 70 18.71 16.83 13.69
CA PRO A 70 19.17 17.36 12.41
C PRO A 70 19.29 18.89 12.35
N ASP A 71 18.47 19.60 13.12
CA ASP A 71 18.45 21.08 13.20
C ASP A 71 19.42 21.66 14.23
N GLU A 72 20.07 20.83 15.06
CA GLU A 72 20.96 21.27 16.16
C GLU A 72 22.47 21.09 15.86
N SER A 73 22.87 20.84 14.62
CA SER A 73 24.26 20.58 14.23
C SER A 73 25.25 21.62 14.76
N ASN A 74 24.96 22.90 14.57
CA ASN A 74 25.83 24.00 15.03
C ASN A 74 25.95 24.05 16.56
N LYS A 75 24.86 23.77 17.29
CA LYS A 75 24.86 23.68 18.75
C LYS A 75 25.71 22.50 19.23
N ALA A 76 25.59 21.34 18.58
CA ALA A 76 26.38 20.16 18.90
C ALA A 76 27.89 20.42 18.68
N GLN A 77 28.27 21.06 17.59
CA GLN A 77 29.66 21.46 17.30
C GLN A 77 30.19 22.41 18.37
N ALA A 78 29.43 23.46 18.72
CA ALA A 78 29.80 24.41 19.76
C ALA A 78 29.98 23.75 21.14
N ILE A 79 29.16 22.74 21.48
CA ILE A 79 29.29 21.96 22.73
C ILE A 79 30.66 21.25 22.79
N VAL A 80 31.09 20.63 21.68
CA VAL A 80 32.41 19.94 21.65
C VAL A 80 33.56 20.96 21.76
N GLU A 81 33.47 22.06 21.07
CA GLU A 81 34.47 23.13 21.14
C GLU A 81 34.62 23.68 22.56
N GLN A 82 33.48 23.99 23.22
CA GLN A 82 33.47 24.56 24.59
C GLN A 82 33.90 23.54 25.66
N LYS A 83 33.34 22.30 25.61
CA LYS A 83 33.62 21.29 26.61
C LYS A 83 34.85 20.45 26.33
N LYS A 84 35.48 20.68 25.15
CA LYS A 84 36.62 19.91 24.61
C LYS A 84 36.32 18.43 24.33
N ARG A 85 35.29 17.90 24.89
CA ARG A 85 34.88 16.49 24.75
C ARG A 85 33.38 16.37 25.00
N HIS A 86 32.67 15.62 24.16
CA HIS A 86 31.25 15.27 24.38
C HIS A 86 30.87 13.96 23.70
N LYS A 87 29.90 13.27 24.30
CA LYS A 87 29.35 12.02 23.73
C LYS A 87 28.06 12.31 23.00
N PHE A 88 27.94 11.79 21.79
CA PHE A 88 26.76 11.91 20.95
C PHE A 88 26.21 10.53 20.53
N ILE A 89 24.93 10.48 20.23
CA ILE A 89 24.26 9.39 19.53
C ILE A 89 23.91 9.91 18.15
N ASP A 90 24.55 9.36 17.13
CA ASP A 90 24.34 9.76 15.73
C ASP A 90 24.69 8.61 14.77
N LYS A 91 24.25 8.73 13.52
CA LYS A 91 24.68 7.84 12.46
C LYS A 91 26.02 8.30 11.91
N ILE A 92 26.95 7.38 11.86
CA ILE A 92 28.33 7.63 11.42
C ILE A 92 28.72 6.67 10.30
N HIS A 93 29.40 7.19 9.28
CA HIS A 93 30.03 6.38 8.23
C HIS A 93 31.43 6.92 7.90
N VAL A 94 32.25 6.12 7.24
CA VAL A 94 33.64 6.42 6.96
C VAL A 94 33.88 6.33 5.45
N LYS A 95 34.51 7.37 4.90
CA LYS A 95 34.85 7.47 3.49
C LYS A 95 36.33 7.65 3.27
N TYR A 96 36.86 7.00 2.25
CA TYR A 96 38.21 7.25 1.76
C TYR A 96 38.20 8.45 0.80
N VAL A 97 39.03 9.44 1.09
CA VAL A 97 39.22 10.62 0.24
C VAL A 97 40.55 10.44 -0.51
N GLU A 98 40.45 10.08 -1.80
CA GLU A 98 41.58 9.72 -2.64
C GLU A 98 42.66 10.83 -2.73
N ARG A 99 42.25 12.10 -2.82
CA ARG A 99 43.16 13.26 -2.90
C ARG A 99 44.04 13.38 -1.66
N GLU A 100 43.49 13.06 -0.49
CA GLU A 100 44.16 13.19 0.82
C GLU A 100 44.77 11.85 1.27
N LYS A 101 44.49 10.77 0.55
CA LYS A 101 44.91 9.40 0.88
C LYS A 101 44.57 9.03 2.32
N ARG A 102 43.41 9.49 2.80
CA ARG A 102 42.97 9.36 4.20
C ARG A 102 41.50 8.99 4.28
N TYR A 103 41.13 8.30 5.36
CA TYR A 103 39.77 8.02 5.74
C TYR A 103 39.23 9.10 6.67
N TRP A 104 38.01 9.60 6.37
CA TRP A 104 37.30 10.56 7.17
C TRP A 104 35.99 9.97 7.64
N ALA A 105 35.66 10.22 8.92
CA ALA A 105 34.31 9.94 9.40
C ALA A 105 33.39 11.12 9.11
N GLU A 106 32.15 10.79 8.73
CA GLU A 106 31.05 11.72 8.53
C GLU A 106 29.94 11.35 9.50
N MET A 107 29.40 12.29 10.26
CA MET A 107 28.25 12.12 11.14
C MET A 107 27.06 12.86 10.56
N GLU A 108 25.90 12.18 10.49
CA GLU A 108 24.75 12.63 9.71
C GLU A 108 24.10 13.88 10.32
N ASN A 109 23.74 13.83 11.60
CA ASN A 109 23.05 14.94 12.28
C ASN A 109 24.02 15.97 12.84
N PHE A 110 25.22 15.55 13.25
CA PHE A 110 26.31 16.46 13.61
C PHE A 110 26.80 17.26 12.42
N ALA A 111 26.50 16.80 11.22
CA ALA A 111 26.73 17.45 9.92
C ALA A 111 28.19 17.82 9.63
N SER A 112 29.18 17.17 10.24
CA SER A 112 30.58 17.30 9.89
C SER A 112 31.03 16.17 8.99
N LYS A 113 31.71 16.50 7.90
CA LYS A 113 32.24 15.56 6.89
C LYS A 113 33.74 15.28 7.04
N ARG A 114 34.38 15.92 7.99
CA ARG A 114 35.83 15.80 8.23
C ARG A 114 36.09 15.61 9.72
N ILE A 115 35.82 14.39 10.18
CA ILE A 115 36.14 13.99 11.56
C ILE A 115 37.25 12.96 11.49
N ALA A 116 38.36 13.23 12.16
CA ALA A 116 39.48 12.30 12.17
C ALA A 116 39.10 11.01 12.91
N ILE A 117 39.47 9.87 12.35
CA ILE A 117 39.13 8.56 12.90
C ILE A 117 40.36 7.64 12.93
N ASN A 118 40.50 6.90 14.04
CA ASN A 118 41.53 5.87 14.14
C ASN A 118 41.15 4.65 13.28
N PRO A 119 42.08 4.09 12.49
CA PRO A 119 41.85 2.90 11.66
C PRO A 119 41.23 1.73 12.39
N ASN A 120 41.56 1.53 13.66
CA ASN A 120 41.04 0.42 14.46
C ASN A 120 39.50 0.38 14.50
N PHE A 121 38.82 1.56 14.52
CA PHE A 121 37.37 1.62 14.58
C PHE A 121 36.70 1.04 13.33
N TYR A 122 37.13 1.42 12.13
CA TYR A 122 36.52 0.92 10.89
C TYR A 122 37.06 -0.44 10.48
N GLN A 123 38.22 -0.87 10.95
CA GLN A 123 38.70 -2.22 10.76
C GLN A 123 37.96 -3.24 11.64
N GLN A 124 37.51 -2.82 12.83
CA GLN A 124 36.67 -3.63 13.71
C GLN A 124 35.20 -3.62 13.33
N ASN A 125 34.76 -2.62 12.58
CA ASN A 125 33.36 -2.39 12.22
C ASN A 125 33.27 -2.05 10.73
N GLU A 126 33.31 -3.08 9.87
CA GLU A 126 33.32 -2.91 8.39
C GLU A 126 32.10 -2.14 7.87
N LYS A 127 30.95 -2.24 8.55
CA LYS A 127 29.74 -1.47 8.22
C LYS A 127 29.96 0.04 8.21
N LEU A 128 30.95 0.56 8.93
CA LEU A 128 31.35 1.97 8.84
C LEU A 128 31.82 2.38 7.44
N LEU A 129 32.39 1.45 6.69
CA LEU A 129 32.85 1.67 5.31
C LEU A 129 31.74 1.46 4.26
N GLU A 130 30.58 0.93 4.66
CA GLU A 130 29.45 0.62 3.79
C GLU A 130 28.33 1.65 3.95
N SER A 131 27.27 1.28 4.67
CA SER A 131 26.07 2.10 4.90
C SER A 131 26.15 3.02 6.11
N GLY A 132 27.22 2.87 6.92
CA GLY A 132 27.35 3.50 8.21
C GLY A 132 26.52 2.80 9.29
N ILE A 133 26.76 3.18 10.54
CA ILE A 133 26.08 2.62 11.73
C ILE A 133 25.64 3.73 12.69
N TRP A 134 24.58 3.47 13.44
CA TRP A 134 24.27 4.28 14.60
C TRP A 134 25.18 3.89 15.78
N ALA A 135 25.79 4.88 16.40
CA ALA A 135 26.75 4.67 17.48
C ALA A 135 26.67 5.76 18.56
N GLU A 136 27.08 5.39 19.77
CA GLU A 136 27.54 6.36 20.77
C GLU A 136 28.96 6.77 20.37
N VAL A 137 29.14 8.02 19.95
CA VAL A 137 30.43 8.57 19.48
C VAL A 137 30.91 9.62 20.47
N THR A 138 32.07 9.42 21.06
CA THR A 138 32.73 10.43 21.84
C THR A 138 33.64 11.26 20.93
N LEU A 139 33.24 12.50 20.70
CA LEU A 139 34.04 13.48 19.94
C LEU A 139 34.89 14.31 20.87
N ALA A 140 36.11 14.61 20.44
CA ALA A 140 36.99 15.60 21.07
C ALA A 140 37.35 16.69 20.07
N TYR A 141 37.59 17.88 20.61
CA TYR A 141 38.03 19.06 19.84
C TYR A 141 39.54 19.04 19.69
N ASN A 142 39.99 19.28 18.45
CA ASN A 142 41.41 19.41 18.18
C ASN A 142 41.85 20.85 18.37
N GLU A 143 42.78 21.07 19.29
CA GLU A 143 43.34 22.42 19.60
C GLU A 143 44.58 22.76 18.76
N VAL A 144 45.03 21.82 17.91
CA VAL A 144 46.22 22.04 17.08
C VAL A 144 45.82 22.79 15.81
N GLU A 145 46.18 24.04 15.71
CA GLU A 145 45.81 24.92 14.60
C GLU A 145 46.42 24.47 13.23
N GLU A 146 47.50 23.70 13.26
CA GLU A 146 48.16 23.19 12.04
C GLU A 146 47.45 22.02 11.39
N ASP A 147 46.53 21.37 12.11
CA ASP A 147 45.75 20.23 11.60
C ASP A 147 44.57 20.70 10.74
N ASP A 148 44.23 19.92 9.76
CA ASP A 148 43.14 20.20 8.78
C ASP A 148 41.75 19.75 9.27
N TYR A 149 41.60 19.39 10.57
CA TYR A 149 40.34 18.95 11.18
C TYR A 149 40.14 19.53 12.58
N ALA A 150 38.88 19.89 12.88
CA ALA A 150 38.49 20.43 14.17
C ALA A 150 38.03 19.34 15.17
N PHE A 151 37.61 18.20 14.68
CA PHE A 151 37.04 17.12 15.50
C PHE A 151 37.71 15.79 15.21
N PHE A 152 37.86 14.97 16.26
CA PHE A 152 38.30 13.59 16.14
C PHE A 152 37.51 12.64 17.05
N ILE A 153 37.42 11.38 16.64
CA ILE A 153 36.76 10.34 17.40
C ILE A 153 37.71 9.77 18.43
N GLU A 154 37.36 9.92 19.70
CA GLU A 154 38.10 9.36 20.82
C GLU A 154 37.59 7.95 21.20
N ASP A 155 36.26 7.74 21.18
CA ASP A 155 35.61 6.46 21.46
C ASP A 155 34.37 6.28 20.57
N LEU A 156 34.13 5.06 20.11
CA LEU A 156 33.01 4.69 19.28
C LEU A 156 32.44 3.35 19.74
N ARG A 157 31.16 3.36 20.12
CA ARG A 157 30.44 2.16 20.55
C ARG A 157 29.20 1.97 19.68
N PRO A 158 29.19 0.96 18.82
CA PRO A 158 28.01 0.66 18.02
C PRO A 158 26.76 0.47 18.88
N ILE A 159 25.67 1.14 18.52
CA ILE A 159 24.33 0.88 19.02
C ILE A 159 23.76 -0.29 18.23
N GLN A 160 23.93 -0.28 16.92
CA GLN A 160 23.56 -1.38 16.05
C GLN A 160 24.55 -2.55 16.20
N ILE A 161 24.05 -3.75 15.96
CA ILE A 161 24.86 -4.96 16.07
C ILE A 161 25.92 -4.96 14.96
N ALA A 162 27.17 -4.91 15.38
CA ALA A 162 28.32 -4.92 14.48
C ALA A 162 28.61 -6.33 13.94
N HIS A 163 28.43 -7.36 14.77
CA HIS A 163 28.67 -8.75 14.42
C HIS A 163 27.46 -9.59 14.78
N PHE A 164 26.82 -10.17 13.78
CA PHE A 164 25.73 -11.12 13.96
C PHE A 164 26.29 -12.55 14.04
N ASP A 165 25.88 -13.29 15.08
CA ASP A 165 26.27 -14.70 15.28
C ASP A 165 25.05 -15.57 14.87
N GLU A 166 25.08 -16.05 13.62
CA GLU A 166 24.02 -16.85 13.02
C GLU A 166 23.80 -18.18 13.78
N GLN A 167 24.87 -18.78 14.31
CA GLN A 167 24.75 -20.05 15.00
C GLN A 167 24.00 -19.89 16.32
N LYS A 168 24.24 -18.78 17.05
CA LYS A 168 23.46 -18.48 18.27
C LYS A 168 22.01 -18.18 17.95
N PHE A 169 21.76 -17.46 16.86
CA PHE A 169 20.38 -17.19 16.44
C PHE A 169 19.63 -18.49 16.11
N PHE A 170 20.24 -19.36 15.31
CA PHE A 170 19.64 -20.62 14.91
C PHE A 170 19.39 -21.57 16.10
N ARG A 171 20.38 -21.75 16.98
CA ARG A 171 20.21 -22.54 18.21
C ARG A 171 19.12 -21.94 19.14
N GLY A 172 19.02 -20.62 19.19
CA GLY A 172 17.95 -19.94 19.91
C GLY A 172 16.59 -20.27 19.33
N ARG A 173 16.43 -20.18 17.98
CA ARG A 173 15.19 -20.51 17.27
C ARG A 173 14.75 -21.96 17.51
N GLU A 174 15.66 -22.92 17.51
CA GLU A 174 15.36 -24.36 17.72
C GLU A 174 14.68 -24.66 19.05
N LYS A 175 14.82 -23.79 20.06
CA LYS A 175 14.14 -23.95 21.33
C LYS A 175 12.62 -23.74 21.26
N PHE A 176 12.08 -23.10 20.20
CA PHE A 176 10.66 -22.72 20.08
C PHE A 176 9.92 -23.64 19.13
N THR A 177 8.67 -23.95 19.46
CA THR A 177 7.72 -24.49 18.48
C THR A 177 7.44 -23.43 17.39
N THR A 178 6.82 -23.85 16.30
CA THR A 178 6.46 -22.92 15.22
C THR A 178 5.50 -21.84 15.71
N ASP A 179 4.49 -22.21 16.50
CA ASP A 179 3.54 -21.22 17.06
C ASP A 179 4.20 -20.22 17.98
N GLU A 180 5.03 -20.70 18.91
CA GLU A 180 5.79 -19.82 19.80
C GLU A 180 6.73 -18.89 19.01
N TRP A 181 7.37 -19.38 17.95
CA TRP A 181 8.24 -18.56 17.13
C TRP A 181 7.49 -17.49 16.34
N ILE A 182 6.32 -17.84 15.78
CA ILE A 182 5.41 -16.86 15.17
C ILE A 182 5.06 -15.77 16.19
N ASP A 183 4.75 -16.14 17.42
CA ASP A 183 4.41 -15.19 18.47
C ASP A 183 5.60 -14.33 18.87
N VAL A 184 6.83 -14.88 18.94
CA VAL A 184 8.07 -14.11 19.14
C VAL A 184 8.27 -13.07 18.04
N LEU A 185 8.08 -13.44 16.77
CA LEU A 185 8.21 -12.49 15.65
C LEU A 185 7.18 -11.37 15.73
N ILE A 186 5.94 -11.70 16.05
CA ILE A 186 4.85 -10.71 16.21
C ILE A 186 5.12 -9.78 17.41
N ARG A 187 5.54 -10.33 18.56
CA ARG A 187 5.94 -9.53 19.73
C ARG A 187 7.11 -8.61 19.42
N SER A 188 8.07 -9.07 18.60
CA SER A 188 9.26 -8.29 18.25
C SER A 188 8.96 -7.02 17.47
N ILE A 189 7.86 -6.99 16.71
CA ILE A 189 7.37 -5.77 16.04
C ILE A 189 6.39 -4.95 16.91
N GLY A 190 6.20 -5.33 18.17
CA GLY A 190 5.40 -4.58 19.14
C GLY A 190 3.90 -4.88 19.12
N ILE A 191 3.46 -5.95 18.42
CA ILE A 191 2.04 -6.35 18.33
C ILE A 191 1.80 -7.54 19.28
N ASP A 192 0.62 -7.55 19.93
CA ASP A 192 0.17 -8.66 20.76
C ASP A 192 -0.35 -9.82 19.89
N PRO A 193 0.26 -11.04 19.99
CA PRO A 193 -0.18 -12.21 19.24
C PRO A 193 -1.61 -12.68 19.58
N ASP A 194 -2.05 -12.54 20.82
CA ASP A 194 -3.39 -12.95 21.24
C ASP A 194 -4.45 -11.99 20.71
N TRP A 195 -4.15 -10.68 20.67
CA TRP A 195 -5.00 -9.68 20.05
C TRP A 195 -5.24 -10.01 18.55
N LEU A 196 -4.20 -10.42 17.82
CA LEU A 196 -4.34 -10.87 16.43
C LEU A 196 -5.16 -12.15 16.33
N LYS A 197 -4.91 -13.13 17.20
CA LYS A 197 -5.58 -14.43 17.21
C LYS A 197 -7.08 -14.31 17.41
N GLU A 198 -7.52 -13.48 18.34
CA GLU A 198 -8.96 -13.25 18.60
C GLU A 198 -9.68 -12.62 17.39
N ARG A 199 -9.00 -11.70 16.70
CA ARG A 199 -9.56 -11.04 15.52
C ARG A 199 -9.51 -11.93 14.29
N SER A 200 -8.46 -12.72 14.16
CA SER A 200 -8.28 -13.70 13.07
C SER A 200 -9.42 -14.68 13.02
N ARG A 201 -9.85 -15.22 14.17
CA ARG A 201 -10.96 -16.21 14.28
C ARG A 201 -12.29 -15.72 13.72
N LYS A 202 -12.45 -14.39 13.53
CA LYS A 202 -13.64 -13.80 12.93
C LYS A 202 -13.58 -13.71 11.41
N LEU A 203 -12.42 -13.98 10.83
CA LEU A 203 -12.20 -13.87 9.39
C LEU A 203 -12.57 -15.16 8.66
N LYS A 204 -13.06 -15.01 7.44
CA LYS A 204 -13.23 -16.14 6.53
C LYS A 204 -11.86 -16.70 6.15
N GLY A 205 -11.74 -18.02 6.06
CA GLY A 205 -10.46 -18.68 5.72
C GLY A 205 -9.45 -18.74 6.84
N ASP A 206 -9.79 -18.30 8.06
CA ASP A 206 -8.91 -18.48 9.21
C ASP A 206 -8.78 -19.94 9.60
N ARG A 207 -7.54 -20.35 9.88
CA ARG A 207 -7.20 -21.64 10.48
C ARG A 207 -6.48 -21.41 11.79
N ASN A 208 -7.05 -21.89 12.88
CA ASN A 208 -6.43 -21.86 14.21
C ASN A 208 -6.05 -20.46 14.75
N GLY A 209 -6.66 -19.39 14.24
CA GLY A 209 -6.32 -18.01 14.64
C GLY A 209 -5.01 -17.49 14.05
N ARG A 210 -4.51 -18.09 12.93
CA ARG A 210 -3.20 -17.75 12.32
C ARG A 210 -3.28 -16.80 11.14
N ARG A 211 -4.46 -16.60 10.52
CA ARG A 211 -4.57 -15.84 9.28
C ARG A 211 -3.96 -14.43 9.36
N LEU A 212 -4.33 -13.65 10.38
CA LEU A 212 -3.76 -12.30 10.56
C LEU A 212 -2.27 -12.34 10.87
N LYS A 213 -1.79 -13.36 11.60
CA LYS A 213 -0.36 -13.53 11.84
C LYS A 213 0.40 -13.75 10.54
N PHE A 214 -0.12 -14.56 9.61
CA PHE A 214 0.47 -14.74 8.28
C PHE A 214 0.48 -13.46 7.45
N HIS A 215 -0.57 -12.61 7.52
CA HIS A 215 -0.55 -11.30 6.86
C HIS A 215 0.58 -10.42 7.39
N ILE A 216 0.75 -10.36 8.70
CA ILE A 216 1.85 -9.59 9.31
C ILE A 216 3.22 -10.21 8.96
N LEU A 217 3.36 -11.54 9.02
CA LEU A 217 4.60 -12.23 8.66
C LEU A 217 4.96 -12.04 7.18
N SER A 218 3.98 -11.86 6.30
CA SER A 218 4.23 -11.57 4.88
C SER A 218 5.00 -10.25 4.66
N ARG A 219 4.91 -9.30 5.59
CA ARG A 219 5.68 -8.04 5.54
C ARG A 219 7.19 -8.28 5.72
N PHE A 220 7.60 -9.39 6.35
CA PHE A 220 9.00 -9.76 6.49
C PHE A 220 9.61 -10.34 5.20
N LEU A 221 8.79 -10.91 4.31
CA LEU A 221 9.29 -11.61 3.13
C LEU A 221 10.20 -10.75 2.23
N PRO A 222 9.90 -9.47 1.97
CA PRO A 222 10.79 -8.59 1.23
C PRO A 222 12.16 -8.35 1.89
N LEU A 223 12.28 -8.60 3.19
CA LEU A 223 13.51 -8.42 3.98
C LEU A 223 14.38 -9.69 4.03
N ILE A 224 13.89 -10.81 3.50
CA ILE A 224 14.59 -12.12 3.53
C ILE A 224 14.67 -12.78 2.16
N GLN A 225 13.99 -12.25 1.16
CA GLN A 225 13.98 -12.73 -0.21
C GLN A 225 14.43 -11.63 -1.16
N SER A 226 15.47 -11.86 -1.93
CA SER A 226 15.92 -10.91 -2.96
C SER A 226 14.91 -10.78 -4.09
N ASN A 227 14.77 -9.56 -4.62
CA ASN A 227 13.87 -9.26 -5.74
C ASN A 227 12.44 -9.82 -5.54
N TYR A 228 11.89 -9.64 -4.34
CA TYR A 228 10.55 -10.05 -3.98
C TYR A 228 9.58 -8.86 -4.11
N ASN A 229 8.60 -8.99 -5.00
CA ASN A 229 7.65 -7.92 -5.26
C ASN A 229 6.32 -8.22 -4.58
N SER A 230 5.91 -7.39 -3.65
CA SER A 230 4.65 -7.53 -2.90
C SER A 230 3.81 -6.27 -2.92
N ILE A 231 2.51 -6.43 -2.70
CA ILE A 231 1.59 -5.32 -2.54
C ILE A 231 0.70 -5.52 -1.31
N GLU A 232 0.47 -4.46 -0.56
CA GLU A 232 -0.47 -4.42 0.54
C GLU A 232 -1.37 -3.19 0.42
N LEU A 233 -2.65 -3.41 0.09
CA LEU A 233 -3.65 -2.34 0.04
C LEU A 233 -4.70 -2.59 1.13
N GLY A 234 -5.01 -1.56 1.91
CA GLY A 234 -5.95 -1.73 3.02
C GLY A 234 -6.20 -0.44 3.80
N GLY A 235 -6.90 -0.56 4.92
CA GLY A 235 -7.26 0.56 5.76
C GLY A 235 -6.08 1.35 6.30
N ARG A 236 -6.33 2.57 6.75
CA ARG A 236 -5.34 3.41 7.46
C ARG A 236 -5.07 2.85 8.85
N SER A 237 -3.94 3.22 9.44
CA SER A 237 -3.54 2.86 10.82
C SER A 237 -3.40 1.35 11.07
N THR A 238 -2.97 0.58 10.08
CA THR A 238 -2.67 -0.87 10.18
C THR A 238 -1.17 -1.16 10.33
N GLY A 239 -0.34 -0.13 10.59
CA GLY A 239 1.10 -0.26 10.82
C GLY A 239 1.97 -0.50 9.58
N LYS A 240 1.44 -0.37 8.34
CA LYS A 240 2.18 -0.60 7.08
C LYS A 240 3.44 0.26 6.99
N SER A 241 3.24 1.58 6.95
CA SER A 241 4.35 2.54 6.77
C SER A 241 5.35 2.46 7.91
N TYR A 242 4.88 2.31 9.17
CA TYR A 242 5.73 2.13 10.34
C TYR A 242 6.63 0.90 10.23
N PHE A 243 6.11 -0.23 9.77
CA PHE A 243 6.89 -1.45 9.60
C PHE A 243 8.06 -1.24 8.64
N TYR A 244 7.82 -0.66 7.47
CA TYR A 244 8.85 -0.50 6.45
C TYR A 244 9.82 0.67 6.71
N SER A 245 9.47 1.65 7.56
CA SER A 245 10.35 2.77 7.89
C SER A 245 11.15 2.58 9.16
N GLU A 246 10.61 1.86 10.15
CA GLU A 246 11.16 1.85 11.51
C GLU A 246 11.66 0.48 11.98
N PHE A 247 11.21 -0.61 11.33
CA PHE A 247 11.54 -1.96 11.80
C PHE A 247 12.99 -2.34 11.47
N SER A 248 13.43 -2.10 10.24
CA SER A 248 14.73 -2.59 9.77
C SER A 248 15.59 -1.48 9.18
N PRO A 249 16.88 -1.38 9.57
CA PRO A 249 17.83 -0.47 8.94
C PRO A 249 18.16 -0.86 7.48
N TYR A 250 17.73 -2.02 7.02
CA TYR A 250 17.88 -2.51 5.64
C TYR A 250 16.66 -2.25 4.75
N SER A 251 15.65 -1.56 5.26
CA SER A 251 14.47 -1.12 4.51
C SER A 251 14.41 0.39 4.38
N THR A 252 13.96 0.87 3.23
CA THR A 252 13.68 2.30 3.03
C THR A 252 12.27 2.50 2.54
N LEU A 253 11.63 3.57 3.03
CA LEU A 253 10.28 3.96 2.64
C LEU A 253 10.33 5.21 1.76
N LEU A 254 9.87 5.08 0.52
CA LEU A 254 9.73 6.20 -0.41
C LEU A 254 8.28 6.69 -0.36
N SER A 255 8.07 7.86 0.24
CA SER A 255 6.75 8.46 0.40
C SER A 255 6.38 9.38 -0.77
N GLY A 256 5.12 9.35 -1.21
CA GLY A 256 4.43 10.43 -1.92
C GLY A 256 4.87 10.77 -3.33
N GLY A 257 5.55 9.90 -4.07
CA GLY A 257 5.45 10.02 -5.51
C GLY A 257 6.57 10.68 -6.30
N GLN A 258 7.78 10.81 -5.78
CA GLN A 258 8.94 11.21 -6.61
C GLN A 258 10.08 10.19 -6.58
N ALA A 259 9.79 8.96 -6.97
CA ALA A 259 10.83 8.00 -7.28
C ALA A 259 11.40 8.33 -8.68
N SER A 260 12.47 9.15 -8.72
CA SER A 260 13.19 9.33 -9.98
C SER A 260 13.98 8.07 -10.32
N THR A 261 14.16 7.79 -11.61
CA THR A 261 15.03 6.69 -12.07
C THR A 261 16.44 6.76 -11.50
N ALA A 262 16.96 7.98 -11.30
CA ALA A 262 18.27 8.20 -10.73
C ALA A 262 18.36 7.83 -9.25
N THR A 263 17.31 8.13 -8.48
CA THR A 263 17.24 7.80 -7.05
C THR A 263 16.99 6.31 -6.82
N LEU A 264 16.10 5.73 -7.61
CA LEU A 264 15.66 4.34 -7.43
C LEU A 264 16.65 3.33 -8.02
N LEU A 265 17.07 3.53 -9.28
CA LEU A 265 17.76 2.54 -10.07
C LEU A 265 19.22 2.89 -10.33
N TYR A 266 19.49 3.93 -11.10
CA TYR A 266 20.85 4.33 -11.46
C TYR A 266 20.98 5.81 -11.81
N ASN A 267 21.93 6.49 -11.19
CA ASN A 267 22.28 7.88 -11.45
C ASN A 267 23.40 7.97 -12.49
N ASN A 268 23.07 8.34 -13.73
CA ASN A 268 24.03 8.45 -14.83
C ASN A 268 25.08 9.54 -14.60
N GLN A 269 24.74 10.65 -13.95
CA GLN A 269 25.66 11.75 -13.70
C GLN A 269 26.72 11.38 -12.66
N ARG A 270 26.30 10.70 -11.59
CA ARG A 270 27.18 10.27 -10.50
C ARG A 270 27.79 8.88 -10.74
N LYS A 271 27.34 8.15 -11.77
CA LYS A 271 27.74 6.76 -12.06
C LYS A 271 27.53 5.83 -10.86
N GLN A 272 26.45 6.03 -10.12
CA GLN A 272 26.12 5.28 -8.90
C GLN A 272 24.79 4.55 -9.03
N VAL A 273 24.74 3.33 -8.48
CA VAL A 273 23.51 2.58 -8.35
C VAL A 273 22.60 3.32 -7.35
N GLY A 274 21.28 3.33 -7.62
CA GLY A 274 20.28 3.91 -6.75
C GLY A 274 19.91 3.00 -5.59
N ALA A 275 18.75 3.25 -5.00
CA ALA A 275 18.25 2.54 -3.81
C ALA A 275 18.30 1.00 -3.95
N VAL A 276 18.06 0.46 -5.14
CA VAL A 276 18.08 -0.99 -5.41
C VAL A 276 19.44 -1.68 -5.17
N GLY A 277 20.50 -0.91 -5.05
CA GLY A 277 21.84 -1.44 -4.79
C GLY A 277 22.26 -1.40 -3.32
N PHE A 278 21.48 -0.75 -2.44
CA PHE A 278 21.88 -0.50 -1.05
C PHE A 278 20.92 -1.07 -0.01
N TRP A 279 19.68 -1.35 -0.40
CA TRP A 279 18.62 -1.78 0.51
C TRP A 279 18.18 -3.19 0.19
N ASP A 280 17.77 -3.95 1.22
CA ASP A 280 17.12 -5.24 1.02
C ASP A 280 15.69 -5.05 0.52
N ASN A 281 15.04 -3.97 1.00
CA ASN A 281 13.70 -3.62 0.58
C ASN A 281 13.54 -2.12 0.30
N VAL A 282 12.88 -1.80 -0.81
CA VAL A 282 12.40 -0.45 -1.14
C VAL A 282 10.87 -0.48 -1.11
N ALA A 283 10.30 0.14 -0.08
CA ALA A 283 8.86 0.25 0.07
C ALA A 283 8.35 1.57 -0.53
N PHE A 284 7.29 1.51 -1.31
CA PHE A 284 6.60 2.66 -1.89
C PHE A 284 5.32 2.91 -1.11
N ASP A 285 5.31 3.98 -0.31
CA ASP A 285 4.11 4.38 0.43
C ASP A 285 3.19 5.24 -0.44
N GLU A 286 1.90 5.22 -0.10
CA GLU A 286 0.87 5.91 -0.86
C GLU A 286 0.99 5.64 -2.38
N VAL A 287 1.14 4.39 -2.77
CA VAL A 287 1.36 3.98 -4.16
C VAL A 287 0.37 4.62 -5.16
N ALA A 288 -0.85 4.93 -4.73
CA ALA A 288 -1.85 5.65 -5.51
C ALA A 288 -1.41 7.07 -5.95
N LYS A 289 -0.54 7.71 -5.17
CA LYS A 289 0.00 9.04 -5.45
C LYS A 289 1.33 9.01 -6.19
N MET A 290 1.87 7.84 -6.46
CA MET A 290 3.16 7.67 -7.12
C MET A 290 3.12 8.21 -8.56
N LYS A 291 3.92 9.24 -8.84
CA LYS A 291 4.00 9.88 -10.15
C LYS A 291 5.25 9.41 -10.88
N ILE A 292 5.11 8.41 -11.73
CA ILE A 292 6.17 8.01 -12.66
C ILE A 292 5.88 8.72 -13.99
N LYS A 293 6.67 9.76 -14.27
CA LYS A 293 6.46 10.62 -15.46
C LYS A 293 7.10 10.07 -16.72
N ASP A 294 8.05 9.16 -16.57
CA ASP A 294 8.92 8.68 -17.64
C ASP A 294 8.58 7.22 -17.96
N ALA A 295 8.17 6.95 -19.21
CA ALA A 295 7.88 5.61 -19.68
C ALA A 295 9.12 4.68 -19.61
N ASP A 296 10.32 5.25 -19.80
CA ASP A 296 11.56 4.49 -19.70
C ASP A 296 11.78 3.99 -18.27
N THR A 297 11.37 4.77 -17.25
CA THR A 297 11.46 4.34 -15.84
C THR A 297 10.58 3.13 -15.57
N ILE A 298 9.36 3.10 -16.11
CA ILE A 298 8.46 1.92 -15.99
C ILE A 298 9.06 0.71 -16.70
N GLN A 299 9.63 0.88 -17.89
CA GLN A 299 10.24 -0.24 -18.61
C GLN A 299 11.43 -0.81 -17.85
N ILE A 300 12.34 0.04 -17.35
CA ILE A 300 13.49 -0.40 -16.54
C ILE A 300 13.02 -1.09 -15.24
N MET A 301 11.95 -0.56 -14.61
CA MET A 301 11.35 -1.16 -13.42
C MET A 301 10.77 -2.55 -13.71
N LYS A 302 10.12 -2.76 -14.86
CA LYS A 302 9.65 -4.08 -15.31
C LYS A 302 10.79 -5.08 -15.46
N ASP A 303 11.90 -4.67 -16.08
CA ASP A 303 13.06 -5.52 -16.28
C ASP A 303 13.68 -5.90 -14.94
N TYR A 304 13.82 -4.93 -14.04
CA TYR A 304 14.29 -5.16 -12.67
C TYR A 304 13.38 -6.10 -11.87
N MET A 305 12.07 -5.87 -11.87
CA MET A 305 11.11 -6.73 -11.17
C MET A 305 11.08 -8.17 -11.71
N ALA A 306 11.47 -8.37 -12.97
CA ALA A 306 11.49 -9.70 -13.59
C ALA A 306 12.67 -10.55 -13.13
N ASN A 307 13.87 -9.98 -13.02
CA ASN A 307 15.11 -10.75 -12.84
C ASN A 307 16.22 -10.04 -12.04
N GLY A 308 15.93 -8.87 -11.42
CA GLY A 308 16.91 -8.12 -10.65
C GLY A 308 17.96 -7.39 -11.50
N ARG A 309 17.78 -7.32 -12.82
CA ARG A 309 18.75 -6.70 -13.74
C ARG A 309 18.07 -5.67 -14.61
N PHE A 310 18.81 -4.63 -14.96
CA PHE A 310 18.38 -3.62 -15.91
C PHE A 310 19.58 -2.98 -16.60
N SER A 311 19.33 -2.35 -17.76
CA SER A 311 20.36 -1.62 -18.49
C SER A 311 20.05 -0.13 -18.52
N ARG A 312 21.03 0.70 -18.13
CA ARG A 312 20.98 2.16 -18.25
C ARG A 312 22.39 2.69 -18.54
N GLY A 313 22.81 2.54 -19.80
CA GLY A 313 24.18 2.83 -20.22
C GLY A 313 25.19 1.74 -19.84
N ARG A 314 24.90 0.95 -18.82
CA ARG A 314 25.58 -0.32 -18.46
C ARG A 314 24.55 -1.28 -17.85
N GLU A 315 24.89 -2.55 -17.83
CA GLU A 315 24.11 -3.54 -17.08
C GLU A 315 24.33 -3.36 -15.57
N VAL A 316 23.25 -3.33 -14.81
CA VAL A 316 23.25 -3.20 -13.35
C VAL A 316 22.45 -4.34 -12.77
N THR A 317 23.00 -5.02 -11.77
CA THR A 317 22.29 -6.00 -10.94
C THR A 317 21.98 -5.39 -9.59
N GLY A 318 20.76 -5.59 -9.09
CA GLY A 318 20.33 -5.21 -7.75
C GLY A 318 19.56 -6.36 -7.11
N TYR A 319 19.47 -6.34 -5.80
CA TYR A 319 18.84 -7.42 -5.01
C TYR A 319 17.62 -6.95 -4.25
N ALA A 320 17.42 -5.65 -4.12
CA ALA A 320 16.32 -5.07 -3.34
C ALA A 320 14.95 -5.58 -3.79
N SER A 321 14.12 -5.89 -2.85
CA SER A 321 12.71 -6.21 -3.02
C SER A 321 11.87 -4.95 -3.16
N PHE A 322 10.71 -5.04 -3.81
CA PHE A 322 9.75 -3.94 -3.91
C PHE A 322 8.48 -4.25 -3.13
N SER A 323 8.15 -3.34 -2.20
CA SER A 323 6.91 -3.40 -1.42
C SER A 323 6.02 -2.21 -1.76
N PHE A 324 4.88 -2.46 -2.40
CA PHE A 324 3.92 -1.42 -2.73
C PHE A 324 2.85 -1.36 -1.64
N VAL A 325 2.75 -0.23 -0.93
CA VAL A 325 1.76 -0.07 0.11
C VAL A 325 0.85 1.11 -0.16
N GLY A 326 -0.41 0.96 0.17
CA GLY A 326 -1.39 2.01 -0.09
C GLY A 326 -2.65 1.88 0.75
N ASN A 327 -3.40 2.99 0.79
CA ASN A 327 -4.71 3.01 1.42
C ASN A 327 -5.78 2.61 0.41
N PHE A 328 -6.78 1.85 0.90
CA PHE A 328 -7.83 1.27 0.11
C PHE A 328 -9.15 1.37 0.90
N ASP A 329 -9.92 2.40 0.61
CA ASP A 329 -11.18 2.70 1.31
C ASP A 329 -12.39 2.32 0.42
N LEU A 330 -12.36 1.11 -0.16
CA LEU A 330 -13.41 0.64 -1.07
C LEU A 330 -14.21 -0.53 -0.48
N ASN A 331 -15.43 -0.71 -0.97
CA ASN A 331 -16.29 -1.82 -0.56
C ASN A 331 -15.84 -3.12 -1.24
N ILE A 332 -15.10 -3.96 -0.51
CA ILE A 332 -14.53 -5.23 -1.02
C ILE A 332 -15.60 -6.15 -1.63
N PRO A 333 -16.74 -6.47 -0.97
CA PRO A 333 -17.78 -7.30 -1.55
C PRO A 333 -18.31 -6.79 -2.89
N ARG A 334 -18.43 -5.47 -3.06
CA ARG A 334 -18.86 -4.86 -4.31
C ARG A 334 -17.82 -5.05 -5.43
N ILE A 335 -16.53 -4.84 -5.10
CA ILE A 335 -15.47 -4.94 -6.10
C ILE A 335 -15.23 -6.38 -6.54
N VAL A 336 -15.23 -7.35 -5.62
CA VAL A 336 -14.98 -8.75 -5.98
C VAL A 336 -16.11 -9.33 -6.85
N ASN A 337 -17.35 -8.83 -6.69
CA ASN A 337 -18.50 -9.23 -7.52
C ASN A 337 -18.60 -8.45 -8.84
N SER A 338 -17.80 -7.42 -9.05
CA SER A 338 -17.77 -6.64 -10.29
C SER A 338 -16.78 -7.23 -11.29
N TYR A 339 -17.15 -7.27 -12.56
CA TYR A 339 -16.23 -7.58 -13.66
C TYR A 339 -15.38 -6.39 -14.09
N ASP A 340 -15.82 -5.16 -13.84
CA ASP A 340 -15.21 -3.93 -14.38
C ASP A 340 -14.34 -3.20 -13.34
N HIS A 341 -14.41 -3.60 -12.09
CA HIS A 341 -13.62 -3.03 -11.00
C HIS A 341 -12.74 -4.10 -10.37
N ASP A 342 -11.50 -3.76 -10.11
CA ASP A 342 -10.53 -4.65 -9.50
C ASP A 342 -9.94 -4.08 -8.19
N LEU A 343 -9.32 -4.95 -7.42
CA LEU A 343 -8.69 -4.59 -6.14
C LEU A 343 -7.39 -3.79 -6.31
N LEU A 344 -6.96 -3.48 -7.53
CA LEU A 344 -5.78 -2.71 -7.87
C LEU A 344 -6.12 -1.35 -8.51
N VAL A 345 -7.38 -0.93 -8.44
CA VAL A 345 -7.88 0.33 -9.03
C VAL A 345 -7.15 1.58 -8.50
N THR A 346 -6.57 1.49 -7.31
CA THR A 346 -5.80 2.59 -6.69
C THR A 346 -4.37 2.71 -7.21
N LEU A 347 -3.88 1.74 -7.99
CA LEU A 347 -2.54 1.80 -8.56
C LEU A 347 -2.44 2.89 -9.65
N PRO A 348 -1.25 3.50 -9.85
CA PRO A 348 -1.02 4.41 -10.96
C PRO A 348 -1.38 3.79 -12.30
N GLU A 349 -1.92 4.57 -13.24
CA GLU A 349 -2.21 4.13 -14.61
C GLU A 349 -0.96 3.59 -15.33
N ALA A 350 0.23 4.07 -14.96
CA ALA A 350 1.50 3.59 -15.48
C ALA A 350 1.80 2.11 -15.10
N PHE A 351 1.11 1.55 -14.10
CA PHE A 351 1.24 0.13 -13.73
C PHE A 351 0.35 -0.72 -14.63
N ASP A 352 0.88 -1.04 -15.80
CA ASP A 352 0.21 -1.92 -16.76
C ASP A 352 0.17 -3.38 -16.28
N LEU A 353 -0.47 -4.24 -17.07
CA LEU A 353 -0.59 -5.68 -16.76
C LEU A 353 0.77 -6.34 -16.53
N ALA A 354 1.81 -5.88 -17.26
CA ALA A 354 3.15 -6.46 -17.14
C ALA A 354 3.83 -6.14 -15.79
N VAL A 355 3.60 -4.96 -15.22
CA VAL A 355 4.05 -4.61 -13.86
C VAL A 355 3.27 -5.43 -12.83
N ILE A 356 1.93 -5.47 -12.95
CA ILE A 356 1.05 -6.18 -12.03
C ILE A 356 1.38 -7.67 -11.97
N ASP A 357 1.61 -8.29 -13.12
CA ASP A 357 1.92 -9.72 -13.20
C ASP A 357 3.28 -10.11 -12.58
N ARG A 358 4.14 -9.13 -12.28
CA ARG A 358 5.38 -9.32 -11.53
C ARG A 358 5.23 -9.17 -10.01
N ILE A 359 4.02 -8.92 -9.53
CA ILE A 359 3.70 -8.93 -8.10
C ILE A 359 3.50 -10.38 -7.67
N TYR A 360 4.29 -10.83 -6.70
CA TYR A 360 4.29 -12.22 -6.25
C TYR A 360 3.21 -12.49 -5.20
N ASN A 361 2.94 -11.53 -4.34
CA ASN A 361 1.99 -11.67 -3.24
C ASN A 361 1.16 -10.40 -3.05
N TYR A 362 -0.16 -10.57 -2.94
CA TYR A 362 -1.06 -9.49 -2.56
C TYR A 362 -1.61 -9.75 -1.16
N ILE A 363 -1.14 -8.98 -0.18
CA ILE A 363 -1.58 -9.02 1.20
C ILE A 363 -2.90 -8.27 1.32
N PRO A 364 -3.99 -8.90 1.81
CA PRO A 364 -5.30 -8.26 1.95
C PRO A 364 -5.31 -7.33 3.18
N GLY A 365 -4.75 -6.14 3.03
CA GLY A 365 -4.62 -5.16 4.12
C GLY A 365 -5.95 -4.69 4.71
N TRP A 366 -7.10 -4.93 4.04
CA TRP A 366 -8.43 -4.68 4.58
C TRP A 366 -8.86 -5.68 5.66
N GLU A 367 -8.22 -6.84 5.75
CA GLU A 367 -8.43 -7.79 6.84
C GLU A 367 -7.66 -7.40 8.10
N ILE A 368 -6.56 -6.65 7.96
CA ILE A 368 -5.72 -6.22 9.08
C ILE A 368 -6.45 -5.11 9.84
N PRO A 369 -6.77 -5.31 11.12
CA PRO A 369 -7.49 -4.32 11.91
C PRO A 369 -6.63 -3.09 12.17
N LYS A 370 -7.29 -1.95 12.46
CA LYS A 370 -6.58 -0.76 12.94
C LYS A 370 -5.87 -1.08 14.25
N ILE A 371 -4.61 -0.68 14.33
CA ILE A 371 -3.81 -0.80 15.55
C ILE A 371 -4.25 0.30 16.53
N ASP A 372 -4.77 -0.11 17.65
CA ASP A 372 -5.13 0.73 18.79
C ASP A 372 -4.27 0.34 20.01
N ASP A 373 -4.48 1.02 21.15
CA ASP A 373 -3.69 0.77 22.34
C ASP A 373 -3.82 -0.67 22.87
N SER A 374 -4.88 -1.41 22.55
CA SER A 374 -5.08 -2.81 22.91
C SER A 374 -4.29 -3.80 22.03
N ALA A 375 -3.73 -3.31 20.92
CA ALA A 375 -2.95 -4.13 19.99
C ALA A 375 -1.47 -4.23 20.37
N TYR A 376 -1.00 -3.37 21.27
CA TYR A 376 0.41 -3.34 21.61
C TYR A 376 0.80 -4.47 22.56
N ASN A 377 1.95 -5.07 22.26
CA ASN A 377 2.55 -6.09 23.10
C ASN A 377 3.04 -5.51 24.42
N ASN A 378 2.57 -6.07 25.54
CA ASN A 378 3.00 -5.71 26.90
C ASN A 378 4.11 -6.62 27.44
N ASN A 379 4.70 -7.46 26.61
CA ASN A 379 5.68 -8.48 26.94
C ASN A 379 7.02 -8.20 26.24
N PHE A 380 7.98 -9.10 26.43
CA PHE A 380 9.26 -9.04 25.75
C PHE A 380 9.16 -9.43 24.27
N GLY A 381 10.05 -8.85 23.46
CA GLY A 381 10.32 -9.23 22.09
C GLY A 381 11.82 -9.12 21.80
N LEU A 382 12.28 -9.64 20.69
CA LEU A 382 13.64 -9.43 20.23
C LEU A 382 13.88 -7.94 19.95
N ILE A 383 15.09 -7.47 20.22
CA ILE A 383 15.53 -6.15 19.75
C ILE A 383 15.42 -6.13 18.23
N THR A 384 14.79 -5.09 17.68
CA THR A 384 14.52 -5.01 16.24
C THR A 384 15.79 -5.03 15.40
N ASP A 385 16.86 -4.41 15.87
CA ASP A 385 18.16 -4.44 15.20
C ASP A 385 18.72 -5.88 15.14
N TYR A 386 18.63 -6.65 16.25
CA TYR A 386 19.08 -8.05 16.25
C TYR A 386 18.28 -8.92 15.29
N LEU A 387 16.96 -8.76 15.28
CA LEU A 387 16.12 -9.50 14.34
C LEU A 387 16.39 -9.07 12.90
N SER A 388 16.63 -7.78 12.64
CA SER A 388 16.96 -7.26 11.31
C SER A 388 18.28 -7.81 10.78
N GLU A 389 19.30 -7.98 11.63
CA GLU A 389 20.56 -8.63 11.24
C GLU A 389 20.33 -10.10 10.87
N ALA A 390 19.47 -10.80 11.60
CA ALA A 390 19.12 -12.18 11.27
C ALA A 390 18.40 -12.27 9.90
N LEU A 391 17.48 -11.34 9.63
CA LEU A 391 16.77 -11.29 8.35
C LEU A 391 17.72 -10.94 7.20
N HIS A 392 18.61 -9.96 7.40
CA HIS A 392 19.62 -9.58 6.41
C HIS A 392 20.59 -10.73 6.13
N TYR A 393 21.03 -11.45 7.17
CA TYR A 393 21.82 -12.67 6.99
C TYR A 393 21.11 -13.68 6.09
N LEU A 394 19.82 -13.95 6.35
CA LEU A 394 19.01 -14.85 5.52
C LEU A 394 18.73 -14.29 4.11
N PHE A 395 18.75 -12.97 3.93
CA PHE A 395 18.64 -12.34 2.62
C PHE A 395 19.89 -12.54 1.77
N VAL A 396 21.06 -12.37 2.36
CA VAL A 396 22.36 -12.48 1.67
C VAL A 396 22.76 -13.94 1.44
N HIS A 397 22.52 -14.80 2.45
CA HIS A 397 22.92 -16.22 2.41
C HIS A 397 21.73 -17.09 1.99
N ASP A 398 21.59 -17.26 0.68
CA ASP A 398 20.53 -18.08 0.09
C ASP A 398 20.94 -19.57 0.14
N SER A 399 20.66 -20.24 1.26
CA SER A 399 20.74 -21.70 1.31
C SER A 399 19.64 -22.31 0.42
N ASP A 400 19.70 -23.61 0.11
CA ASP A 400 18.84 -24.29 -0.88
C ASP A 400 17.37 -24.45 -0.41
N TYR A 401 16.75 -23.32 0.03
CA TYR A 401 15.32 -23.29 0.38
C TYR A 401 14.43 -23.48 -0.85
N VAL A 402 14.87 -23.00 -2.02
CA VAL A 402 14.17 -23.22 -3.29
C VAL A 402 14.20 -24.70 -3.67
N GLY A 403 15.28 -25.41 -3.38
CA GLY A 403 15.39 -26.86 -3.55
C GLY A 403 14.38 -27.61 -2.70
N ILE A 404 14.18 -27.21 -1.44
CA ILE A 404 13.15 -27.76 -0.54
C ILE A 404 11.75 -27.57 -1.15
N VAL A 405 11.43 -26.35 -1.64
CA VAL A 405 10.15 -26.06 -2.27
C VAL A 405 9.95 -26.91 -3.52
N ASN A 406 10.95 -26.99 -4.39
CA ASN A 406 10.85 -27.78 -5.63
C ASN A 406 10.66 -29.29 -5.37
N ALA A 407 11.25 -29.81 -4.29
CA ALA A 407 11.12 -31.22 -3.93
C ALA A 407 9.73 -31.55 -3.35
N ARG A 408 9.10 -30.61 -2.65
CA ARG A 408 7.84 -30.86 -1.91
C ARG A 408 6.61 -30.32 -2.62
N LEU A 409 6.68 -29.20 -3.35
CA LEU A 409 5.54 -28.58 -4.02
C LEU A 409 5.12 -29.41 -5.24
N LYS A 410 4.04 -30.13 -5.10
CA LYS A 410 3.37 -30.82 -6.22
C LYS A 410 2.31 -29.89 -6.80
N LYS A 411 2.63 -29.26 -7.92
CA LYS A 411 1.73 -28.33 -8.61
C LYS A 411 0.55 -29.09 -9.22
N GLY A 412 -0.62 -28.53 -9.09
CA GLY A 412 -1.82 -28.90 -9.82
C GLY A 412 -1.98 -28.04 -11.08
N ASP A 413 -3.22 -27.66 -11.38
CA ASP A 413 -3.56 -26.89 -12.58
C ASP A 413 -3.27 -25.40 -12.41
N ASN A 414 -3.13 -24.70 -13.54
CA ASN A 414 -3.08 -23.24 -13.67
C ASN A 414 -1.95 -22.53 -12.90
N ILE A 415 -0.85 -23.25 -12.65
CA ILE A 415 0.38 -22.70 -12.06
C ILE A 415 1.50 -22.79 -13.08
N GLU A 416 1.79 -21.68 -13.76
CA GLU A 416 2.77 -21.63 -14.83
C GLU A 416 3.73 -20.43 -14.69
N GLY A 417 4.89 -20.51 -15.31
CA GLY A 417 5.82 -19.41 -15.51
C GLY A 417 6.04 -18.51 -14.29
N ARG A 418 5.39 -17.33 -14.30
CA ARG A 418 5.51 -16.33 -13.23
C ARG A 418 4.82 -16.74 -11.94
N ASP A 419 3.72 -17.50 -12.02
CA ASP A 419 3.02 -18.03 -10.85
C ASP A 419 3.94 -18.96 -10.07
N ASN A 420 4.59 -19.90 -10.77
CA ASN A 420 5.55 -20.81 -10.15
C ASN A 420 6.70 -20.05 -9.44
N ARG A 421 7.26 -19.00 -10.09
CA ARG A 421 8.30 -18.17 -9.46
C ARG A 421 7.77 -17.44 -8.22
N ALA A 422 6.56 -16.89 -8.29
CA ALA A 422 5.91 -16.23 -7.16
C ALA A 422 5.74 -17.17 -5.97
N LEU A 423 5.24 -18.40 -6.23
CA LEU A 423 5.08 -19.42 -5.21
C LEU A 423 6.42 -19.87 -4.63
N GLN A 424 7.42 -20.16 -5.47
CA GLN A 424 8.76 -20.54 -5.00
C GLN A 424 9.34 -19.49 -4.05
N LYS A 425 9.28 -18.20 -4.42
CA LYS A 425 9.82 -17.12 -3.60
C LYS A 425 9.01 -16.90 -2.31
N THR A 426 7.69 -16.97 -2.38
CA THR A 426 6.83 -16.79 -1.20
C THR A 426 6.99 -17.94 -0.21
N ILE A 427 6.92 -19.19 -0.69
CA ILE A 427 7.06 -20.37 0.17
C ILE A 427 8.46 -20.46 0.77
N SER A 428 9.52 -20.28 -0.04
CA SER A 428 10.89 -20.27 0.47
C SER A 428 11.13 -19.15 1.47
N GLY A 429 10.51 -17.98 1.28
CA GLY A 429 10.55 -16.89 2.25
C GLY A 429 9.94 -17.26 3.60
N PHE A 430 8.77 -17.89 3.61
CA PHE A 430 8.18 -18.39 4.85
C PHE A 430 9.03 -19.50 5.50
N ILE A 431 9.63 -20.40 4.71
CA ILE A 431 10.52 -21.43 5.25
C ILE A 431 11.76 -20.78 5.88
N LYS A 432 12.40 -19.81 5.22
CA LYS A 432 13.53 -19.04 5.80
C LYS A 432 13.16 -18.39 7.13
N LEU A 433 11.97 -17.76 7.18
CA LEU A 433 11.50 -17.02 8.36
C LEU A 433 11.17 -17.95 9.53
N LEU A 434 10.48 -19.03 9.25
CA LEU A 434 9.89 -19.90 10.28
C LEU A 434 10.78 -21.11 10.62
N TYR A 435 11.55 -21.62 9.65
CA TYR A 435 12.34 -22.85 9.76
C TYR A 435 13.77 -22.68 9.24
N PRO A 436 14.56 -21.72 9.75
CA PRO A 436 15.88 -21.40 9.16
C PRO A 436 16.90 -22.54 9.24
N THR A 437 16.71 -23.52 10.13
CA THR A 437 17.59 -24.69 10.26
C THR A 437 16.88 -26.01 10.02
N GLY A 438 15.58 -25.99 9.81
CA GLY A 438 14.75 -27.19 9.70
C GLY A 438 13.81 -27.12 8.49
N GLN A 439 12.85 -27.99 8.54
CA GLN A 439 11.78 -28.06 7.56
C GLN A 439 10.42 -28.10 8.26
N PRO A 440 9.39 -27.48 7.66
CA PRO A 440 8.02 -27.59 8.16
C PRO A 440 7.52 -29.04 8.11
N THR A 441 6.60 -29.40 8.98
CA THR A 441 5.79 -30.62 8.83
C THR A 441 5.00 -30.55 7.51
N ASP A 442 4.35 -31.65 7.14
CA ASP A 442 3.56 -31.66 5.91
C ASP A 442 2.34 -30.74 6.01
N GLU A 443 1.69 -30.68 7.17
CA GLU A 443 0.55 -29.80 7.43
C GLU A 443 0.98 -28.30 7.44
N GLU A 444 2.12 -27.99 8.05
CA GLU A 444 2.67 -26.62 8.06
C GLU A 444 3.11 -26.21 6.65
N PHE A 445 3.66 -27.13 5.87
CA PHE A 445 4.02 -26.88 4.48
C PHE A 445 2.78 -26.60 3.63
N ASP A 446 1.73 -27.42 3.75
CA ASP A 446 0.46 -27.22 3.05
C ASP A 446 -0.18 -25.86 3.42
N GLU A 447 -0.14 -25.45 4.70
CA GLU A 447 -0.63 -24.14 5.15
C GLU A 447 0.13 -23.00 4.45
N ILE A 448 1.47 -23.08 4.36
CA ILE A 448 2.30 -22.08 3.68
C ILE A 448 2.00 -22.06 2.16
N VAL A 449 1.84 -23.22 1.54
CA VAL A 449 1.51 -23.35 0.11
C VAL A 449 0.16 -22.71 -0.19
N GLU A 450 -0.87 -23.01 0.60
CA GLU A 450 -2.20 -22.42 0.41
C GLU A 450 -2.17 -20.92 0.55
N TYR A 451 -1.47 -20.39 1.56
CA TYR A 451 -1.33 -18.95 1.76
C TYR A 451 -0.59 -18.28 0.58
N ALA A 452 0.47 -18.90 0.07
CA ALA A 452 1.22 -18.39 -1.08
C ALA A 452 0.37 -18.39 -2.36
N ILE A 453 -0.38 -19.47 -2.61
CA ILE A 453 -1.30 -19.56 -3.75
C ILE A 453 -2.40 -18.51 -3.63
N GLU A 454 -3.00 -18.33 -2.44
CA GLU A 454 -4.02 -17.30 -2.21
C GLU A 454 -3.52 -15.90 -2.58
N GLY A 455 -2.33 -15.52 -2.09
CA GLY A 455 -1.77 -14.21 -2.38
C GLY A 455 -1.47 -13.98 -3.87
N ARG A 456 -0.97 -14.99 -4.58
CA ARG A 456 -0.74 -14.93 -6.02
C ARG A 456 -2.04 -14.98 -6.82
N ARG A 457 -2.99 -15.82 -6.43
CA ARG A 457 -4.32 -15.89 -7.04
C ARG A 457 -5.02 -14.53 -7.00
N ARG A 458 -4.93 -13.82 -5.88
CA ARG A 458 -5.51 -12.48 -5.75
C ARG A 458 -5.00 -11.53 -6.83
N VAL A 459 -3.71 -11.58 -7.17
CA VAL A 459 -3.14 -10.83 -8.31
C VAL A 459 -3.74 -11.31 -9.64
N LYS A 460 -3.79 -12.64 -9.85
CA LYS A 460 -4.27 -13.24 -11.11
C LYS A 460 -5.76 -12.94 -11.37
N GLU A 461 -6.59 -12.92 -10.33
CA GLU A 461 -7.99 -12.50 -10.44
C GLU A 461 -8.13 -11.05 -10.93
N GLN A 462 -7.25 -10.13 -10.50
CA GLN A 462 -7.28 -8.75 -10.98
C GLN A 462 -6.77 -8.61 -12.42
N LEU A 463 -5.79 -9.42 -12.81
CA LEU A 463 -5.33 -9.48 -14.20
C LEU A 463 -6.44 -9.96 -15.14
N ASN A 464 -7.15 -11.01 -14.75
CA ASN A 464 -8.32 -11.53 -15.51
C ASN A 464 -9.40 -10.46 -15.68
N LYS A 465 -9.74 -9.70 -14.63
CA LYS A 465 -10.72 -8.62 -14.72
C LYS A 465 -10.31 -7.51 -15.68
N ARG A 466 -9.01 -7.19 -15.76
CA ARG A 466 -8.48 -6.16 -16.66
C ARG A 466 -8.35 -6.63 -18.11
N LYS A 467 -7.97 -7.90 -18.29
CA LYS A 467 -7.77 -8.51 -19.60
C LYS A 467 -8.06 -10.01 -19.54
N PRO A 468 -9.28 -10.44 -19.82
CA PRO A 468 -9.68 -11.84 -19.80
C PRO A 468 -9.26 -12.56 -21.09
N ASP A 469 -7.96 -12.71 -21.32
CA ASP A 469 -7.41 -13.49 -22.44
C ASP A 469 -6.89 -14.86 -21.99
N GLU A 470 -6.37 -15.65 -22.93
CA GLU A 470 -5.89 -17.01 -22.66
C GLU A 470 -4.85 -17.07 -21.54
N GLU A 471 -3.97 -16.05 -21.42
CA GLU A 471 -2.92 -15.99 -20.40
C GLU A 471 -3.50 -15.82 -18.99
N TYR A 472 -4.61 -15.07 -18.86
CA TYR A 472 -5.22 -14.75 -17.57
C TYR A 472 -6.60 -15.39 -17.36
N ALA A 473 -7.08 -16.18 -18.31
CA ALA A 473 -8.39 -16.82 -18.24
C ALA A 473 -8.50 -17.83 -17.07
N ASN A 474 -7.45 -18.62 -16.86
CA ASN A 474 -7.45 -19.71 -15.90
C ASN A 474 -6.95 -19.25 -14.53
N ILE A 475 -7.85 -18.78 -13.67
CA ILE A 475 -7.54 -18.27 -12.32
C ILE A 475 -7.56 -19.35 -11.24
N ASN A 476 -8.11 -20.54 -11.51
CA ASN A 476 -8.26 -21.62 -10.52
C ASN A 476 -6.94 -22.36 -10.33
N MET A 477 -6.10 -21.84 -9.44
CA MET A 477 -4.81 -22.43 -9.10
C MET A 477 -5.00 -23.57 -8.09
N SER A 478 -4.34 -24.71 -8.34
CA SER A 478 -4.42 -25.88 -7.46
C SER A 478 -3.04 -26.50 -7.18
N TYR A 479 -2.96 -27.27 -6.11
CA TYR A 479 -1.78 -28.07 -5.77
C TYR A 479 -2.22 -29.44 -5.23
N ILE A 480 -1.29 -30.38 -5.12
CA ILE A 480 -1.52 -31.69 -4.50
C ILE A 480 -0.98 -31.65 -3.07
N ASN A 481 -1.87 -31.80 -2.09
CA ASN A 481 -1.50 -31.77 -0.67
C ASN A 481 -0.72 -33.03 -0.25
N ALA A 482 -0.24 -33.05 1.00
CA ALA A 482 0.49 -34.18 1.57
C ALA A 482 -0.31 -35.51 1.55
N LYS A 483 -1.64 -35.45 1.55
CA LYS A 483 -2.53 -36.61 1.47
C LYS A 483 -2.73 -37.11 0.03
N GLY A 484 -2.17 -36.41 -0.96
CA GLY A 484 -2.35 -36.74 -2.37
C GLY A 484 -3.66 -36.20 -2.99
N GLU A 485 -4.36 -35.30 -2.31
CA GLU A 485 -5.61 -34.71 -2.77
C GLU A 485 -5.32 -33.43 -3.54
N LYS A 486 -6.04 -33.19 -4.65
CA LYS A 486 -5.98 -31.94 -5.39
C LYS A 486 -6.78 -30.86 -4.65
N VAL A 487 -6.13 -29.80 -4.25
CA VAL A 487 -6.72 -28.68 -3.53
C VAL A 487 -6.72 -27.43 -4.41
N VAL A 488 -7.90 -26.90 -4.75
CA VAL A 488 -8.07 -25.61 -5.40
C VAL A 488 -8.11 -24.54 -4.32
N VAL A 489 -7.23 -23.53 -4.43
CA VAL A 489 -7.12 -22.47 -3.42
C VAL A 489 -7.88 -21.23 -3.90
N TYR A 490 -8.77 -20.72 -3.06
CA TYR A 490 -9.59 -19.53 -3.32
C TYR A 490 -9.23 -18.41 -2.36
N CYS A 491 -9.32 -17.15 -2.84
CA CYS A 491 -9.29 -16.01 -1.95
C CYS A 491 -10.63 -15.95 -1.16
N PRO A 492 -10.60 -15.85 0.17
CA PRO A 492 -11.83 -15.91 0.99
C PRO A 492 -12.87 -14.86 0.65
N GLU A 493 -12.42 -13.67 0.22
CA GLU A 493 -13.28 -12.55 -0.17
C GLU A 493 -14.01 -12.77 -1.48
N SER A 494 -13.43 -13.53 -2.41
CA SER A 494 -13.96 -13.75 -3.77
C SER A 494 -14.46 -15.16 -4.04
N LYS A 495 -14.30 -16.10 -3.11
CA LYS A 495 -14.64 -17.54 -3.29
C LYS A 495 -16.03 -17.79 -3.84
N TYR A 496 -17.01 -16.99 -3.43
CA TYR A 496 -18.41 -17.13 -3.82
C TYR A 496 -18.88 -15.99 -4.72
N SER A 497 -17.98 -15.20 -5.28
CA SER A 497 -18.34 -14.14 -6.22
C SER A 497 -18.62 -14.70 -7.59
N GLU A 498 -19.60 -14.14 -8.28
CA GLU A 498 -19.93 -14.51 -9.65
C GLU A 498 -18.74 -14.33 -10.60
N ALA A 499 -18.02 -13.21 -10.47
CA ALA A 499 -16.84 -12.91 -11.28
C ALA A 499 -15.68 -13.91 -11.08
N THR A 500 -15.62 -14.61 -9.94
CA THR A 500 -14.60 -15.63 -9.66
C THR A 500 -15.04 -17.02 -10.11
N GLN A 501 -16.32 -17.35 -9.92
CA GLN A 501 -16.87 -18.64 -10.36
C GLN A 501 -17.01 -18.71 -11.89
N ASN A 502 -17.36 -17.58 -12.51
CA ASN A 502 -17.53 -17.46 -13.95
C ASN A 502 -16.60 -16.36 -14.52
N PRO A 503 -15.28 -16.57 -14.53
CA PRO A 503 -14.33 -15.59 -15.05
C PRO A 503 -14.59 -15.35 -16.56
N ARG A 504 -14.39 -14.10 -17.02
CA ARG A 504 -14.55 -13.74 -18.44
C ARG A 504 -13.53 -14.43 -19.32
N LYS A 505 -13.92 -14.73 -20.55
CA LYS A 505 -13.03 -15.03 -21.69
C LYS A 505 -12.81 -13.77 -22.53
N ALA A 506 -11.85 -13.84 -23.47
CA ALA A 506 -11.51 -12.73 -24.37
C ALA A 506 -12.70 -12.27 -25.25
N ASP A 507 -13.62 -13.15 -25.55
CA ASP A 507 -14.86 -12.91 -26.33
C ASP A 507 -16.03 -12.36 -25.47
N GLY A 508 -15.80 -12.11 -24.20
CA GLY A 508 -16.81 -11.66 -23.24
C GLY A 508 -17.66 -12.78 -22.61
N CYS A 509 -17.48 -14.03 -23.04
CA CYS A 509 -18.14 -15.18 -22.40
C CYS A 509 -17.52 -15.51 -21.06
N THR A 510 -18.32 -16.12 -20.16
CA THR A 510 -17.80 -16.65 -18.89
C THR A 510 -17.15 -18.03 -19.09
N ILE A 511 -16.15 -18.36 -18.27
CA ILE A 511 -15.54 -19.70 -18.26
C ILE A 511 -16.34 -20.56 -17.26
N PRO A 512 -16.86 -21.73 -17.66
CA PRO A 512 -17.56 -22.63 -16.74
C PRO A 512 -16.63 -23.08 -15.61
N THR A 513 -17.17 -23.26 -14.40
CA THR A 513 -16.43 -23.85 -13.27
C THR A 513 -16.27 -25.35 -13.48
N GLU A 514 -15.27 -25.99 -12.84
CA GLU A 514 -15.04 -27.44 -12.95
C GLU A 514 -16.25 -28.30 -12.49
N GLU A 515 -17.13 -27.77 -11.64
CA GLU A 515 -18.36 -28.45 -11.19
C GLU A 515 -19.39 -28.53 -12.33
N GLU A 516 -19.52 -27.47 -13.16
CA GLU A 516 -20.41 -27.49 -14.33
C GLU A 516 -19.87 -28.32 -15.48
N SER A 517 -18.53 -28.46 -15.63
CA SER A 517 -17.93 -29.27 -16.67
C SER A 517 -18.14 -30.78 -16.45
N ASN A 518 -18.36 -31.21 -15.20
CA ASN A 518 -18.69 -32.61 -14.88
C ASN A 518 -20.17 -32.98 -15.09
N GLU A 519 -21.08 -32.00 -15.04
CA GLU A 519 -22.50 -32.22 -15.36
C GLU A 519 -22.77 -32.23 -16.86
N VAL A 520 -22.02 -31.45 -17.66
CA VAL A 520 -22.17 -31.37 -19.12
C VAL A 520 -21.69 -32.65 -19.84
N ASN A 521 -20.76 -33.42 -19.22
CA ASN A 521 -20.29 -34.68 -19.80
C ASN A 521 -21.22 -35.88 -19.57
N ALA A 522 -22.34 -35.69 -18.85
CA ALA A 522 -23.30 -36.75 -18.57
C ALA A 522 -24.54 -36.71 -19.49
N SER A 523 -24.67 -35.74 -20.42
CA SER A 523 -25.86 -35.62 -21.28
C SER A 523 -25.51 -35.13 -22.71
N THR A 524 -24.72 -35.92 -23.42
CA THR A 524 -24.60 -35.77 -24.87
C THR A 524 -25.13 -36.97 -25.61
N ASP A 525 -26.42 -36.95 -25.88
CA ASP A 525 -26.96 -37.58 -27.08
C ASP A 525 -28.07 -36.71 -27.65
N ASN A 526 -27.78 -36.24 -28.89
CA ASN A 526 -28.71 -35.69 -29.87
C ASN A 526 -29.51 -34.41 -29.52
N ILE A 527 -29.19 -33.31 -30.22
CA ILE A 527 -30.16 -32.63 -31.12
C ILE A 527 -29.40 -31.62 -32.04
N ALA A 528 -29.68 -31.75 -33.33
CA ALA A 528 -29.11 -30.93 -34.39
C ALA A 528 -29.72 -29.52 -34.41
N CYS A 529 -28.92 -28.58 -34.94
CA CYS A 529 -29.28 -27.21 -35.26
C CYS A 529 -30.53 -27.05 -36.09
N ASP A 530 -31.33 -26.06 -35.77
CA ASP A 530 -31.98 -25.24 -36.81
C ASP A 530 -32.03 -23.75 -36.35
N ILE A 531 -31.48 -22.91 -37.22
CA ILE A 531 -31.48 -21.46 -37.13
C ILE A 531 -32.76 -20.94 -37.82
N SER A 532 -33.40 -20.05 -37.13
CA SER A 532 -34.30 -18.99 -37.61
C SER A 532 -35.61 -18.97 -36.85
N THR A 533 -35.85 -17.96 -36.08
CA THR A 533 -37.19 -17.34 -36.03
C THR A 533 -37.12 -15.92 -35.42
N GLU A 534 -37.72 -15.02 -36.16
CA GLU A 534 -37.95 -13.62 -35.87
C GLU A 534 -38.68 -13.35 -34.56
N VAL A 535 -38.24 -12.32 -33.83
CA VAL A 535 -38.96 -11.78 -32.69
C VAL A 535 -40.12 -10.95 -33.17
N LYS A 536 -41.34 -11.45 -33.03
CA LYS A 536 -42.57 -10.68 -33.14
C LYS A 536 -42.89 -9.99 -31.83
N ILE A 537 -42.93 -8.65 -31.91
CA ILE A 537 -43.46 -7.80 -30.86
C ILE A 537 -45.00 -7.93 -30.89
N THR A 538 -45.60 -8.49 -29.83
CA THR A 538 -47.03 -8.38 -29.60
C THR A 538 -47.30 -7.29 -28.57
N LYS A 539 -47.93 -6.23 -29.03
CA LYS A 539 -48.61 -5.24 -28.20
C LYS A 539 -50.00 -5.78 -27.83
N GLU A 540 -50.29 -5.85 -26.53
CA GLU A 540 -51.69 -5.80 -26.07
C GLU A 540 -51.91 -4.60 -25.17
N PRO A 541 -53.02 -3.84 -25.33
CA PRO A 541 -53.28 -2.64 -24.57
C PRO A 541 -54.02 -2.95 -23.27
N LYS A 542 -53.58 -2.37 -22.17
CA LYS A 542 -54.42 -2.10 -21.03
C LYS A 542 -54.56 -0.61 -20.82
N ASP A 543 -55.76 -0.14 -21.04
CA ASP A 543 -56.21 1.21 -20.66
C ASP A 543 -56.08 1.39 -19.16
N ASP A 544 -55.08 2.14 -18.73
CA ASP A 544 -55.08 2.78 -17.40
C ASP A 544 -54.80 4.27 -17.60
N ILE A 545 -55.59 5.07 -16.96
CA ILE A 545 -55.63 6.53 -16.99
C ILE A 545 -54.22 7.08 -16.75
N ILE A 546 -53.62 7.68 -17.77
CA ILE A 546 -52.32 8.33 -17.70
C ILE A 546 -52.49 9.64 -16.94
N PRO A 547 -51.83 9.83 -15.78
CA PRO A 547 -51.72 11.15 -15.16
C PRO A 547 -50.91 12.05 -16.08
N GLN A 548 -51.44 13.18 -16.47
CA GLN A 548 -50.73 14.19 -17.26
C GLN A 548 -49.63 14.83 -16.38
N GLY A 549 -48.36 14.55 -16.67
CA GLY A 549 -47.18 15.17 -16.08
C GLY A 549 -46.17 14.19 -15.43
N PRO A 550 -44.95 14.65 -15.08
CA PRO A 550 -43.88 13.82 -14.54
C PRO A 550 -44.31 13.24 -13.20
N GLN A 551 -43.95 11.94 -12.98
CA GLN A 551 -44.23 11.16 -11.80
C GLN A 551 -42.99 10.92 -10.94
N PRO A 552 -43.11 10.81 -9.59
CA PRO A 552 -42.02 10.36 -8.73
C PRO A 552 -41.51 9.00 -9.18
N LYS A 553 -40.19 8.86 -9.36
CA LYS A 553 -39.55 7.61 -9.77
C LYS A 553 -38.14 7.50 -9.20
N SER A 554 -37.60 6.29 -9.25
CA SER A 554 -36.18 6.01 -9.04
C SER A 554 -35.62 5.48 -10.34
N LEU A 555 -34.55 6.08 -10.82
CA LEU A 555 -33.83 5.69 -12.03
C LEU A 555 -32.45 5.18 -11.67
N ASP A 556 -32.17 3.94 -12.04
CA ASP A 556 -30.86 3.33 -11.92
C ASP A 556 -30.22 3.30 -13.30
N ILE A 557 -29.13 4.07 -13.48
CA ILE A 557 -28.35 4.14 -14.71
C ILE A 557 -27.15 3.22 -14.52
N ARG A 558 -26.92 2.30 -15.46
CA ARG A 558 -25.78 1.37 -15.41
C ARG A 558 -24.53 1.99 -16.03
N HIS A 559 -23.39 1.46 -15.67
CA HIS A 559 -22.12 1.86 -16.27
C HIS A 559 -22.12 1.54 -17.77
N GLY A 560 -21.81 2.54 -18.58
CA GLY A 560 -21.77 2.41 -20.05
C GLY A 560 -23.09 2.73 -20.76
N ASP A 561 -24.21 2.87 -20.03
CA ASP A 561 -25.49 3.25 -20.62
C ASP A 561 -25.38 4.63 -21.30
N THR A 562 -26.12 4.82 -22.38
CA THR A 562 -26.23 6.07 -23.17
C THR A 562 -27.70 6.50 -23.24
N GLY A 563 -27.98 7.69 -23.76
CA GLY A 563 -29.33 8.23 -23.89
C GLY A 563 -29.77 9.11 -22.70
N TYR A 564 -28.84 9.43 -21.80
CA TYR A 564 -29.12 10.18 -20.58
C TYR A 564 -28.48 11.57 -20.60
N SER A 565 -28.95 12.45 -21.51
CA SER A 565 -28.60 13.88 -21.44
C SER A 565 -29.26 14.57 -20.26
N TYR A 566 -28.78 15.74 -19.83
CA TYR A 566 -29.46 16.51 -18.77
C TYR A 566 -30.88 16.91 -19.21
N ASP A 567 -31.08 17.17 -20.49
CA ASP A 567 -32.38 17.44 -21.04
C ASP A 567 -33.34 16.24 -20.80
N ASN A 568 -32.91 15.01 -21.09
CA ASN A 568 -33.71 13.79 -20.89
C ASN A 568 -33.92 13.43 -19.40
N LEU A 569 -32.98 13.80 -18.54
CA LEU A 569 -33.04 13.48 -17.12
C LEU A 569 -33.87 14.50 -16.33
N PHE A 570 -33.70 15.78 -16.62
CA PHE A 570 -34.18 16.82 -15.72
C PHE A 570 -35.19 17.79 -16.33
N ALA A 571 -35.19 17.98 -17.65
CA ALA A 571 -36.00 19.04 -18.27
C ALA A 571 -37.48 18.90 -17.95
N GLU A 572 -38.07 17.70 -18.06
CA GLU A 572 -39.50 17.45 -17.75
C GLU A 572 -39.87 17.80 -16.31
N TYR A 573 -38.95 17.61 -15.36
CA TYR A 573 -39.15 17.87 -13.92
C TYR A 573 -38.92 19.33 -13.55
N LEU A 574 -38.11 20.04 -14.31
CA LEU A 574 -37.74 21.43 -14.08
C LEU A 574 -38.53 22.41 -14.94
N ASP A 575 -39.37 21.90 -15.87
CA ASP A 575 -40.19 22.73 -16.71
C ASP A 575 -41.18 23.56 -15.87
N GLY A 576 -41.29 24.83 -16.21
CA GLY A 576 -42.12 25.80 -15.49
C GLY A 576 -41.51 26.33 -14.17
N ALA A 577 -40.36 25.78 -13.70
CA ALA A 577 -39.68 26.29 -12.52
C ALA A 577 -39.07 27.67 -12.79
N LYS A 578 -39.27 28.61 -11.84
CA LYS A 578 -38.66 29.94 -11.86
C LYS A 578 -37.39 30.01 -11.02
N ASN A 579 -37.34 29.22 -9.94
CA ASN A 579 -36.17 29.13 -9.07
C ASN A 579 -35.70 27.69 -9.01
N ILE A 580 -34.40 27.47 -9.31
CA ILE A 580 -33.75 26.16 -9.28
C ILE A 580 -32.55 26.27 -8.34
N GLU A 581 -32.48 25.36 -7.37
CA GLU A 581 -31.35 25.23 -6.45
C GLU A 581 -30.60 23.92 -6.73
N LEU A 582 -29.28 24.00 -6.89
CA LEU A 582 -28.38 22.87 -7.00
C LEU A 582 -27.45 22.82 -5.79
N GLN A 583 -27.42 21.70 -5.09
CA GLN A 583 -26.39 21.42 -4.10
C GLN A 583 -25.40 20.39 -4.66
N GLU A 584 -24.17 20.84 -4.92
CA GLU A 584 -23.09 20.01 -5.47
C GLU A 584 -21.79 20.26 -4.68
N PRO A 585 -21.49 19.43 -3.65
CA PRO A 585 -20.37 19.65 -2.75
C PRO A 585 -18.97 19.60 -3.41
N TYR A 586 -18.84 18.96 -4.56
CA TYR A 586 -17.54 18.63 -5.13
C TYR A 586 -17.39 19.20 -6.55
N LEU A 587 -16.95 20.46 -6.64
CA LEU A 587 -16.60 21.14 -7.89
C LEU A 587 -15.11 21.50 -7.87
N SER A 588 -14.24 20.52 -8.07
CA SER A 588 -12.78 20.71 -7.91
C SER A 588 -11.98 20.63 -9.21
N ASN A 589 -12.58 20.16 -10.32
CA ASN A 589 -11.87 19.97 -11.57
C ASN A 589 -12.66 20.49 -12.79
N ILE A 590 -11.93 20.66 -13.90
CA ILE A 590 -12.47 21.25 -15.13
C ILE A 590 -13.68 20.49 -15.69
N TYR A 591 -13.73 19.15 -15.54
CA TYR A 591 -14.85 18.35 -16.06
C TYR A 591 -16.12 18.57 -15.25
N GLN A 592 -16.00 18.77 -13.93
CA GLN A 592 -17.14 19.09 -13.07
C GLN A 592 -17.69 20.48 -13.39
N LEU A 593 -16.81 21.45 -13.65
CA LEU A 593 -17.21 22.79 -14.11
C LEU A 593 -17.88 22.76 -15.48
N GLN A 594 -17.37 21.95 -16.43
CA GLN A 594 -18.02 21.76 -17.72
C GLN A 594 -19.41 21.12 -17.59
N ASN A 595 -19.60 20.18 -16.66
CA ASN A 595 -20.90 19.57 -16.41
C ASN A 595 -21.87 20.58 -15.77
N LEU A 596 -21.40 21.45 -14.86
CA LEU A 596 -22.19 22.55 -14.32
C LEU A 596 -22.62 23.51 -15.44
N THR A 597 -21.69 23.87 -16.35
CA THR A 597 -22.01 24.73 -17.50
C THR A 597 -23.08 24.09 -18.41
N ARG A 598 -22.97 22.81 -18.73
CA ARG A 598 -23.98 22.08 -19.52
C ARG A 598 -25.34 22.00 -18.85
N PHE A 599 -25.36 21.85 -17.52
CA PHE A 599 -26.60 21.91 -16.75
C PHE A 599 -27.22 23.30 -16.79
N ALA A 600 -26.41 24.34 -16.67
CA ALA A 600 -26.84 25.72 -16.84
C ALA A 600 -27.37 26.02 -18.24
N GLU A 601 -26.74 25.49 -19.32
CA GLU A 601 -27.23 25.56 -20.68
C GLU A 601 -28.61 24.93 -20.85
N MET A 602 -28.85 23.77 -20.19
CA MET A 602 -30.17 23.13 -20.18
C MET A 602 -31.21 24.02 -19.48
N ILE A 603 -30.84 24.61 -18.32
CA ILE A 603 -31.73 25.57 -17.61
C ILE A 603 -32.10 26.76 -18.51
N VAL A 604 -31.15 27.34 -19.24
CA VAL A 604 -31.39 28.42 -20.18
C VAL A 604 -32.31 28.00 -21.30
N LYS A 605 -32.14 26.79 -21.84
CA LYS A 605 -33.02 26.24 -22.91
C LYS A 605 -34.48 26.06 -22.44
N LEU A 606 -34.72 25.74 -21.17
CA LEU A 606 -36.08 25.67 -20.62
C LEU A 606 -36.83 27.01 -20.70
N GLY A 607 -36.09 28.13 -20.61
CA GLY A 607 -36.64 29.47 -20.77
C GLY A 607 -37.56 29.97 -19.65
N THR A 608 -37.80 29.14 -18.62
CA THR A 608 -38.72 29.47 -17.50
C THR A 608 -37.99 29.95 -16.28
N CYS A 609 -36.74 29.51 -16.08
CA CYS A 609 -35.92 29.81 -14.89
C CYS A 609 -35.50 31.29 -14.87
N LYS A 610 -35.71 31.94 -13.73
CA LYS A 610 -35.28 33.30 -13.46
C LYS A 610 -34.10 33.37 -12.51
N LYS A 611 -34.03 32.42 -11.58
CA LYS A 611 -32.96 32.36 -10.57
C LYS A 611 -32.41 30.94 -10.45
N PHE A 612 -31.11 30.82 -10.61
CA PHE A 612 -30.36 29.59 -10.38
C PHE A 612 -29.39 29.77 -9.22
N SER A 613 -29.50 28.96 -8.18
CA SER A 613 -28.66 29.01 -6.98
C SER A 613 -27.82 27.75 -6.85
N LEU A 614 -26.52 27.92 -6.55
CA LEU A 614 -25.57 26.83 -6.32
C LEU A 614 -25.00 26.88 -4.92
N THR A 615 -25.04 25.75 -4.22
CA THR A 615 -24.28 25.58 -2.97
C THR A 615 -23.19 24.53 -3.16
N THR A 616 -21.92 24.89 -2.91
CA THR A 616 -20.76 24.03 -3.08
C THR A 616 -19.79 24.17 -1.91
N LYS A 617 -18.78 23.26 -1.82
CA LYS A 617 -17.71 23.37 -0.82
C LYS A 617 -16.53 24.18 -1.34
N THR A 618 -15.71 24.69 -0.39
CA THR A 618 -14.37 25.16 -0.71
C THR A 618 -13.48 23.99 -1.15
N CYS A 619 -12.51 24.26 -2.02
CA CYS A 619 -11.51 23.26 -2.40
C CYS A 619 -10.47 23.09 -1.29
N GLU A 620 -9.71 21.97 -1.33
CA GLU A 620 -8.65 21.69 -0.35
C GLU A 620 -7.51 22.73 -0.39
N SER A 621 -7.26 23.36 -1.54
CA SER A 621 -6.27 24.42 -1.68
C SER A 621 -6.91 25.78 -1.90
N ILE A 622 -6.24 26.83 -1.41
CA ILE A 622 -6.67 28.23 -1.60
C ILE A 622 -6.63 28.58 -3.10
N GLU A 623 -5.61 28.11 -3.84
CA GLU A 623 -5.49 28.36 -5.27
C GLU A 623 -6.63 27.73 -6.07
N ASP A 624 -7.03 26.51 -5.76
CA ASP A 624 -8.12 25.84 -6.45
C ASP A 624 -9.48 26.48 -6.10
N THR A 625 -9.65 26.94 -4.86
CA THR A 625 -10.83 27.73 -4.46
C THR A 625 -10.93 29.03 -5.24
N GLN A 626 -9.82 29.75 -5.44
CA GLN A 626 -9.79 30.96 -6.25
C GLN A 626 -10.09 30.68 -7.75
N ARG A 627 -9.58 29.57 -8.30
CA ARG A 627 -9.88 29.14 -9.68
C ARG A 627 -11.37 28.80 -9.81
N LEU A 628 -11.94 28.07 -8.84
CA LEU A 628 -13.37 27.78 -8.82
C LEU A 628 -14.18 29.05 -8.78
N GLN A 629 -13.84 29.99 -7.87
CA GLN A 629 -14.54 31.27 -7.76
C GLN A 629 -14.49 32.07 -9.06
N THR A 630 -13.32 32.12 -9.72
CA THR A 630 -13.17 32.79 -11.02
C THR A 630 -14.06 32.17 -12.09
N ALA A 631 -14.16 30.82 -12.14
CA ALA A 631 -15.02 30.11 -13.08
C ALA A 631 -16.52 30.37 -12.81
N LEU A 632 -16.91 30.42 -11.53
CA LEU A 632 -18.30 30.72 -11.13
C LEU A 632 -18.69 32.16 -11.44
N GLU A 633 -17.78 33.14 -11.31
CA GLU A 633 -18.05 34.52 -11.74
C GLU A 633 -18.18 34.65 -13.25
N GLN A 634 -17.40 33.89 -14.03
CA GLN A 634 -17.58 33.82 -15.49
C GLN A 634 -18.93 33.22 -15.88
N LEU A 635 -19.34 32.12 -15.22
CA LEU A 635 -20.66 31.51 -15.43
C LEU A 635 -21.78 32.49 -15.05
N LYS A 636 -21.62 33.24 -13.96
CA LYS A 636 -22.57 34.26 -13.51
C LYS A 636 -22.77 35.37 -14.55
N ALA A 637 -21.69 35.86 -15.12
CA ALA A 637 -21.78 36.85 -16.21
C ALA A 637 -22.52 36.29 -17.44
N ALA A 638 -22.15 35.06 -17.87
CA ALA A 638 -22.78 34.42 -19.00
C ALA A 638 -24.29 34.15 -18.84
N LEU A 639 -24.71 33.74 -17.62
CA LEU A 639 -26.13 33.51 -17.31
C LEU A 639 -26.92 34.81 -17.21
N ALA A 640 -26.31 35.89 -16.72
CA ALA A 640 -26.94 37.23 -16.67
C ALA A 640 -27.24 37.72 -18.08
N ASP A 641 -26.34 37.53 -19.07
CA ASP A 641 -26.57 37.86 -20.47
C ASP A 641 -27.73 37.08 -21.10
N MET A 642 -28.02 35.89 -20.53
CA MET A 642 -29.15 35.02 -20.96
C MET A 642 -30.42 35.25 -20.11
N GLY A 643 -30.43 36.23 -19.22
CA GLY A 643 -31.58 36.62 -18.40
C GLY A 643 -31.86 35.71 -17.20
N VAL A 644 -30.87 34.97 -16.73
CA VAL A 644 -30.93 34.12 -15.56
C VAL A 644 -30.01 34.70 -14.46
N GLU A 645 -30.57 35.01 -13.31
CA GLU A 645 -29.81 35.42 -12.13
C GLU A 645 -29.12 34.21 -11.52
N PHE A 646 -27.78 34.24 -11.40
CA PHE A 646 -27.01 33.16 -10.79
C PHE A 646 -26.35 33.59 -9.50
N GLU A 647 -26.61 32.84 -8.43
CA GLU A 647 -25.99 33.04 -7.12
C GLU A 647 -25.27 31.77 -6.68
N TYR A 648 -24.13 31.91 -5.99
CA TYR A 648 -23.45 30.75 -5.43
C TYR A 648 -22.97 31.04 -4.00
N THR A 649 -22.94 29.96 -3.18
CA THR A 649 -22.54 30.01 -1.78
C THR A 649 -21.58 28.86 -1.47
N PHE A 650 -20.51 29.16 -0.72
CA PHE A 650 -19.62 28.13 -0.20
C PHE A 650 -20.08 27.70 1.19
N SER A 651 -20.19 26.37 1.40
CA SER A 651 -20.56 25.77 2.69
C SER A 651 -19.87 24.42 2.86
N ASP A 652 -18.99 24.30 3.85
CA ASP A 652 -18.27 23.04 4.11
C ASP A 652 -19.12 22.00 4.86
N LEU A 653 -20.31 22.38 5.30
CA LEU A 653 -21.21 21.51 6.04
C LEU A 653 -22.09 20.61 5.14
N ILE A 654 -22.12 20.85 3.84
CA ILE A 654 -22.98 20.10 2.91
C ILE A 654 -22.33 18.75 2.51
N HIS A 655 -23.17 17.72 2.38
CA HIS A 655 -22.75 16.39 1.91
C HIS A 655 -23.69 15.81 0.84
N ALA A 656 -24.96 16.17 0.90
CA ALA A 656 -25.95 15.69 -0.06
C ALA A 656 -25.80 16.37 -1.42
N ARG A 657 -26.26 15.71 -2.48
CA ARG A 657 -26.32 16.23 -3.85
C ARG A 657 -27.76 16.16 -4.31
N PHE A 658 -28.32 17.28 -4.64
CA PHE A 658 -29.71 17.36 -5.10
C PHE A 658 -29.96 18.60 -5.98
N ILE A 659 -31.03 18.52 -6.78
CA ILE A 659 -31.64 19.64 -7.46
C ILE A 659 -33.02 19.84 -6.87
N GLN A 660 -33.31 21.04 -6.43
CA GLN A 660 -34.62 21.45 -5.91
C GLN A 660 -35.19 22.58 -6.73
N SER A 661 -36.48 22.56 -6.96
CA SER A 661 -37.18 23.60 -7.74
C SER A 661 -38.46 24.06 -7.10
N ASP A 662 -38.85 25.30 -7.40
CA ASP A 662 -40.06 25.92 -6.84
C ASP A 662 -41.38 25.38 -7.42
N ASN A 663 -41.31 24.52 -8.46
CA ASN A 663 -42.44 23.76 -8.96
C ASN A 663 -42.72 22.45 -8.18
N GLY A 664 -42.02 22.26 -7.04
CA GLY A 664 -42.24 21.18 -6.08
C GLY A 664 -41.45 19.90 -6.31
N TRP A 665 -40.43 19.89 -7.20
CA TRP A 665 -39.56 18.73 -7.41
C TRP A 665 -38.29 18.81 -6.59
N ASN A 666 -37.90 17.64 -6.03
CA ASN A 666 -36.60 17.41 -5.43
C ASN A 666 -35.98 16.15 -6.05
N ILE A 667 -34.81 16.29 -6.67
CA ILE A 667 -34.10 15.25 -7.41
C ILE A 667 -32.80 14.96 -6.67
N SER A 668 -32.74 13.84 -5.97
CA SER A 668 -31.51 13.40 -5.27
C SER A 668 -30.59 12.67 -6.24
N LEU A 669 -29.29 13.02 -6.20
CA LEU A 669 -28.28 12.55 -7.11
C LEU A 669 -27.14 11.83 -6.34
N ASP A 670 -26.90 10.58 -6.63
CA ASP A 670 -25.79 9.83 -6.00
C ASP A 670 -24.42 10.42 -6.37
N ARG A 671 -24.25 10.82 -7.64
CA ARG A 671 -22.98 11.37 -8.17
C ARG A 671 -23.03 12.86 -8.52
N GLY A 672 -24.09 13.58 -8.12
CA GLY A 672 -24.31 14.96 -8.55
C GLY A 672 -24.43 15.05 -10.07
N LEU A 673 -23.91 16.13 -10.66
CA LEU A 673 -23.88 16.28 -12.11
C LEU A 673 -22.81 15.43 -12.82
N HIS A 674 -22.01 14.70 -12.06
CA HIS A 674 -20.86 13.94 -12.60
C HIS A 674 -21.23 12.50 -12.99
N ILE A 675 -22.34 12.36 -13.73
CA ILE A 675 -22.92 11.09 -14.16
C ILE A 675 -22.25 10.48 -15.38
N TYR A 676 -21.50 11.26 -16.18
CA TYR A 676 -20.87 10.79 -17.41
C TYR A 676 -19.44 10.30 -17.18
N GLN A 677 -19.01 9.38 -18.03
CA GLN A 677 -17.59 9.02 -18.13
C GLN A 677 -16.79 10.23 -18.64
N ALA A 678 -15.52 10.33 -18.20
CA ALA A 678 -14.66 11.38 -18.69
C ALA A 678 -14.53 11.26 -20.22
N PRO A 679 -14.55 12.38 -20.97
CA PRO A 679 -14.22 12.33 -22.38
C PRO A 679 -12.80 11.79 -22.50
N ALA A 680 -12.58 10.89 -23.46
CA ALA A 680 -11.25 10.34 -23.69
C ALA A 680 -10.23 11.47 -23.88
N GLN A 681 -9.01 11.21 -23.41
CA GLN A 681 -7.87 12.14 -23.41
C GLN A 681 -7.67 12.83 -24.77
N PRO A 682 -7.01 14.00 -24.83
CA PRO A 682 -6.94 14.88 -26.02
C PRO A 682 -6.38 14.25 -27.30
N LYS A 683 -5.91 13.02 -27.27
CA LYS A 683 -5.43 12.29 -28.45
C LYS A 683 -6.54 11.61 -29.28
N ASN A 684 -7.78 11.53 -28.78
CA ASN A 684 -8.90 10.85 -29.45
C ASN A 684 -10.08 11.80 -29.65
N TYR A 685 -9.93 12.77 -30.54
CA TYR A 685 -10.98 13.77 -30.86
C TYR A 685 -12.22 13.21 -31.56
N PHE A 686 -12.26 11.92 -31.92
CA PHE A 686 -13.30 11.31 -32.75
C PHE A 686 -14.18 10.30 -31.99
N LEU A 687 -14.23 10.37 -30.64
CA LEU A 687 -15.13 9.51 -29.89
C LEU A 687 -16.56 10.05 -29.88
N MET A 688 -17.50 9.16 -30.17
CA MET A 688 -18.93 9.45 -30.04
C MET A 688 -19.23 9.88 -28.59
N GLY A 689 -20.13 10.86 -28.45
CA GLY A 689 -20.46 11.42 -27.13
C GLY A 689 -19.49 12.47 -26.61
N SER A 690 -18.50 12.92 -27.37
CA SER A 690 -17.61 14.01 -26.98
C SER A 690 -18.36 15.35 -26.82
N TYR A 691 -19.33 15.60 -27.68
CA TYR A 691 -20.13 16.84 -27.74
C TYR A 691 -21.58 16.60 -27.30
N ASP A 692 -22.16 15.49 -27.67
CA ASP A 692 -23.53 15.12 -27.38
C ASP A 692 -23.60 14.19 -26.16
N LEU A 693 -24.27 14.64 -25.09
CA LEU A 693 -24.44 13.89 -23.87
C LEU A 693 -25.32 12.65 -23.99
N GLU A 694 -26.23 12.61 -24.98
CA GLU A 694 -27.06 11.43 -25.24
C GLU A 694 -26.21 10.24 -25.71
N LEU A 695 -25.17 10.53 -26.46
CA LEU A 695 -24.25 9.52 -26.98
C LEU A 695 -23.08 9.22 -26.00
N ARG A 696 -22.99 9.96 -24.86
CA ARG A 696 -21.91 9.79 -23.91
C ARG A 696 -22.24 8.66 -22.93
N PRO A 697 -21.34 7.68 -22.77
CA PRO A 697 -21.53 6.62 -21.79
C PRO A 697 -21.57 7.19 -20.36
N CYS A 698 -22.54 6.71 -19.58
CA CYS A 698 -22.72 7.09 -18.19
C CYS A 698 -21.88 6.24 -17.25
N LYS A 699 -21.66 6.76 -16.05
CA LYS A 699 -21.22 5.99 -14.88
C LYS A 699 -22.44 5.41 -14.19
N GLU A 700 -22.27 4.32 -13.49
CA GLU A 700 -23.33 3.79 -12.65
C GLU A 700 -23.75 4.86 -11.62
N THR A 701 -25.02 5.21 -11.63
CA THR A 701 -25.57 6.21 -10.71
C THR A 701 -27.07 6.00 -10.49
N LYS A 702 -27.55 6.42 -9.33
CA LYS A 702 -28.96 6.40 -8.96
C LYS A 702 -29.49 7.82 -8.83
N ILE A 703 -30.64 8.07 -9.45
CA ILE A 703 -31.36 9.35 -9.42
C ILE A 703 -32.75 9.08 -8.85
N ILE A 704 -33.15 9.83 -7.83
CA ILE A 704 -34.45 9.68 -7.18
C ILE A 704 -35.21 10.99 -7.31
N TYR A 705 -36.36 10.92 -7.95
CA TYR A 705 -37.28 12.05 -8.17
C TYR A 705 -38.38 11.97 -7.15
N THR A 706 -38.52 12.99 -6.32
CA THR A 706 -39.54 13.11 -5.28
C THR A 706 -40.29 14.43 -5.42
N ARG A 707 -41.56 14.43 -5.09
CA ARG A 707 -42.36 15.66 -5.03
C ARG A 707 -42.50 16.11 -3.57
N THR A 708 -42.12 17.35 -3.31
CA THR A 708 -42.33 17.94 -1.98
C THR A 708 -43.84 18.07 -1.77
N LYS A 709 -44.38 17.49 -0.72
CA LYS A 709 -45.81 17.71 -0.39
C LYS A 709 -45.99 19.18 -0.07
N GLU A 710 -47.01 19.79 -0.69
CA GLU A 710 -47.57 21.08 -0.25
C GLU A 710 -48.02 21.04 1.21
#